data_40f36b74b275bd5b6fcfcf9884d09bb1
#
_entry.id   40f36b74b275bd5b6fcfcf9884d09bb1
#
_cell.length_a   1.000
_cell.length_b   1.000
_cell.length_c   1.000
_cell.angle_alpha   90.00
_cell.angle_beta   90.00
_cell.angle_gamma   90.00
#
_symmetry.space_group_name_H-M   'P 1'
#
loop_
_entity.id
_entity.type
_entity.pdbx_description
1 polymer ?
#
loop_
_entity_poly.entity_id
_entity_poly.type
_entity_poly.pdbx_seq_one_letter_code
_entity_poly.pdbx_strand_id
1 'polypeptide(L)'
;MPKTEYNIIGQRPARPDAIEKVTGKANFGADFTLPRMLHGKALRSDYAHARITSIDTSAAEKIEGVKAVVTGRDFEHMMPGGAGDLTRDNLAIEKVLYHGHAVAAVAAISQTIAEQALSAIKVEYEELPPVMTLDEAMQDAVILHEHNLNDGKPSNIRSYEQRTAGDIEQGFAQADEVVELEFTTPTVHQGYIEPPACLANYNDKGQSTLWSTTQGHFPLRDSVAQMMQMEQSELRVIPAEVGGAFGGKIATYQEAIAMLLSKKSGRPVQMRMTREDVFRTAGPGAGSKIRVKVGAKKDGTLTAVSAWLAYECGIGGGPMPGGVRAIFAPYDIPNVSVEGYGVYVNKPKVRAYRGPGAPQAVLAAEGAIDELVEKLGMDPIAFRLKNAVREGTESHNGIFRKIGLVECLEAAQQSEHYKTPLKANQGRAVSAGFWHNGAGVSSASLHMNSDGTAELATGSVDLSGTRIALAMMTAEELGIPVSQVSSIVADTSSVGYGGNSAGSRTINATGQAAVEASRDVVEQMKQRAASGWNVVSDQVSWEEGAAVNQATGERLSVAEICRTADGTGGPIGGRYSHSAVAGLGPSFAVHICDAEVDPDTGKVSILRYTAVQDAGTAIHRDAVEGQMQGGAVQGIGWAMNEEFVYDDRGAIENPGFLDYRVPLASDLPMIETIVVEVPNELHPHGVRGVGEAPIIPPLAAVAGAVSNAIGVRITETPCSPPKVLAAIQQKG
;
A
#
# COMPACT_ATOMS: atom_id res chain seq x y z
N MET A 1 6.31 28.78 0.50
CA MET A 1 4.87 28.50 0.42
C MET A 1 4.57 27.90 -0.93
N PRO A 2 3.61 26.95 -1.05
CA PRO A 2 3.19 26.44 -2.36
C PRO A 2 2.69 27.59 -3.25
N LYS A 3 2.85 27.45 -4.57
CA LYS A 3 2.21 28.37 -5.53
C LYS A 3 0.68 28.31 -5.32
N THR A 4 0.00 29.42 -5.53
CA THR A 4 -1.47 29.52 -5.41
C THR A 4 -2.18 29.44 -6.77
N GLU A 5 -1.45 29.61 -7.87
CA GLU A 5 -1.96 29.54 -9.25
C GLU A 5 -1.02 28.66 -10.08
N TYR A 6 -1.63 27.77 -10.87
CA TYR A 6 -0.94 26.82 -11.72
C TYR A 6 -1.50 26.86 -13.15
N ASN A 7 -0.62 26.65 -14.13
CA ASN A 7 -1.02 26.58 -15.53
C ASN A 7 -1.35 25.16 -15.98
N ILE A 8 -0.70 24.15 -15.39
CA ILE A 8 -0.76 22.74 -15.80
C ILE A 8 -1.35 21.87 -14.72
N ILE A 9 -0.93 22.07 -13.47
CA ILE A 9 -1.43 21.34 -12.30
C ILE A 9 -2.93 21.56 -12.14
N GLY A 10 -3.66 20.50 -11.79
CA GLY A 10 -5.12 20.50 -11.69
C GLY A 10 -5.86 20.15 -12.98
N GLN A 11 -5.16 20.08 -14.12
CA GLN A 11 -5.72 19.64 -15.38
C GLN A 11 -5.90 18.12 -15.46
N ARG A 12 -6.50 17.62 -16.58
CA ARG A 12 -6.82 16.21 -16.85
C ARG A 12 -6.19 15.71 -18.16
N PRO A 13 -4.85 15.82 -18.36
CA PRO A 13 -4.21 15.32 -19.57
C PRO A 13 -4.31 13.79 -19.66
N ALA A 14 -4.40 13.27 -20.90
CA ALA A 14 -4.40 11.82 -21.09
C ALA A 14 -3.07 11.18 -20.60
N ARG A 15 -3.16 10.02 -19.98
CA ARG A 15 -1.98 9.27 -19.56
C ARG A 15 -1.20 8.77 -20.77
N PRO A 16 0.12 9.02 -20.89
CA PRO A 16 0.92 8.59 -22.02
C PRO A 16 1.06 7.05 -22.10
N ASP A 17 1.06 6.36 -20.97
CA ASP A 17 1.20 4.90 -20.87
C ASP A 17 -0.13 4.13 -21.06
N ALA A 18 -1.27 4.82 -21.16
CA ALA A 18 -2.57 4.17 -21.26
C ALA A 18 -2.75 3.37 -22.56
N ILE A 19 -2.27 3.89 -23.68
CA ILE A 19 -2.41 3.25 -25.01
C ILE A 19 -1.66 1.91 -25.04
N GLU A 20 -0.44 1.86 -24.50
CA GLU A 20 0.34 0.61 -24.47
C GLU A 20 -0.33 -0.45 -23.60
N LYS A 21 -0.92 -0.04 -22.47
CA LYS A 21 -1.63 -0.95 -21.55
C LYS A 21 -2.89 -1.54 -22.19
N VAL A 22 -3.73 -0.71 -22.80
CA VAL A 22 -5.01 -1.19 -23.38
C VAL A 22 -4.85 -1.90 -24.73
N THR A 23 -3.71 -1.72 -25.41
CA THR A 23 -3.39 -2.40 -26.68
C THR A 23 -2.50 -3.65 -26.50
N GLY A 24 -2.13 -4.00 -25.27
CA GLY A 24 -1.29 -5.16 -24.96
C GLY A 24 0.18 -4.99 -25.35
N LYS A 25 0.67 -3.75 -25.50
CA LYS A 25 2.09 -3.47 -25.80
C LYS A 25 2.94 -3.25 -24.57
N ALA A 26 2.32 -2.95 -23.42
CA ALA A 26 3.00 -2.80 -22.14
C ALA A 26 3.57 -4.15 -21.68
N ASN A 27 4.80 -4.14 -21.17
CA ASN A 27 5.48 -5.34 -20.68
C ASN A 27 5.26 -5.52 -19.19
N PHE A 28 4.47 -6.53 -18.81
CA PHE A 28 4.29 -6.99 -17.44
C PHE A 28 5.32 -8.07 -17.08
N GLY A 29 5.40 -8.47 -15.83
CA GLY A 29 6.47 -9.38 -15.37
C GLY A 29 6.55 -10.73 -16.07
N ALA A 30 5.44 -11.25 -16.57
CA ALA A 30 5.39 -12.52 -17.32
C ALA A 30 5.76 -12.39 -18.80
N ASP A 31 5.88 -11.16 -19.34
CA ASP A 31 6.09 -10.93 -20.77
C ASP A 31 7.57 -10.91 -21.17
N PHE A 32 8.48 -10.79 -20.20
CA PHE A 32 9.91 -10.81 -20.48
C PHE A 32 10.40 -12.20 -20.85
N THR A 33 11.16 -12.27 -21.95
CA THR A 33 11.73 -13.52 -22.46
C THR A 33 13.21 -13.34 -22.81
N LEU A 34 14.01 -14.38 -22.59
CA LEU A 34 15.40 -14.44 -22.98
C LEU A 34 15.69 -15.75 -23.73
N PRO A 35 16.68 -15.75 -24.64
CA PRO A 35 17.09 -16.97 -25.32
C PRO A 35 17.46 -18.07 -24.33
N ARG A 36 17.01 -19.30 -24.57
CA ARG A 36 17.29 -20.47 -23.75
C ARG A 36 16.78 -20.39 -22.30
N MET A 37 15.83 -19.50 -21.99
CA MET A 37 15.28 -19.41 -20.63
C MET A 37 14.62 -20.72 -20.22
N LEU A 38 14.58 -20.95 -18.92
CA LEU A 38 13.92 -22.06 -18.25
C LEU A 38 12.65 -21.57 -17.56
N HIS A 39 11.75 -22.50 -17.28
CA HIS A 39 10.56 -22.29 -16.50
C HIS A 39 10.77 -22.83 -15.09
N GLY A 40 10.70 -21.92 -14.12
CA GLY A 40 10.83 -22.23 -12.70
C GLY A 40 9.45 -22.43 -12.06
N LYS A 41 9.34 -23.42 -11.18
CA LYS A 41 8.16 -23.67 -10.34
C LYS A 41 8.58 -24.10 -8.94
N ALA A 42 7.78 -23.72 -7.93
CA ALA A 42 8.01 -24.09 -6.53
C ALA A 42 7.05 -25.20 -6.08
N LEU A 43 7.60 -26.19 -5.36
CA LEU A 43 6.83 -27.18 -4.61
C LEU A 43 6.37 -26.53 -3.30
N ARG A 44 5.09 -26.63 -2.99
CA ARG A 44 4.47 -26.02 -1.83
C ARG A 44 3.94 -27.07 -0.86
N SER A 45 4.00 -26.75 0.43
CA SER A 45 3.48 -27.62 1.49
C SER A 45 1.95 -27.62 1.51
N ASP A 46 1.38 -28.82 1.72
CA ASP A 46 -0.04 -29.00 2.03
C ASP A 46 -0.35 -28.86 3.55
N TYR A 47 0.68 -28.64 4.37
CA TYR A 47 0.54 -28.46 5.82
C TYR A 47 0.66 -26.98 6.19
N ALA A 48 -0.16 -26.55 7.14
CA ALA A 48 -0.04 -25.22 7.74
C ALA A 48 1.08 -25.15 8.77
N HIS A 49 1.37 -26.26 9.48
CA HIS A 49 2.46 -26.35 10.42
C HIS A 49 3.02 -27.77 10.45
N ALA A 50 4.26 -27.95 10.04
CA ALA A 50 4.94 -29.25 10.08
C ALA A 50 6.46 -29.08 10.10
N ARG A 51 7.17 -30.01 10.70
CA ARG A 51 8.61 -30.15 10.61
C ARG A 51 8.97 -30.90 9.33
N ILE A 52 9.94 -30.42 8.58
CA ILE A 52 10.49 -31.11 7.41
C ILE A 52 11.54 -32.10 7.94
N THR A 53 11.27 -33.40 7.82
CA THR A 53 12.20 -34.47 8.25
C THR A 53 13.15 -34.89 7.15
N SER A 54 12.69 -34.93 5.89
CA SER A 54 13.54 -35.18 4.73
C SER A 54 12.97 -34.54 3.44
N ILE A 55 13.86 -34.20 2.50
CA ILE A 55 13.52 -33.82 1.12
C ILE A 55 14.42 -34.62 0.19
N ASP A 56 13.84 -35.49 -0.64
CA ASP A 56 14.56 -36.26 -1.68
C ASP A 56 14.22 -35.70 -3.07
N THR A 57 15.20 -35.05 -3.71
CA THR A 57 15.10 -34.44 -5.05
C THR A 57 15.63 -35.36 -6.15
N SER A 58 16.21 -36.51 -5.80
CA SER A 58 16.98 -37.35 -6.72
C SER A 58 16.21 -37.87 -7.94
N ALA A 59 14.91 -38.12 -7.78
CA ALA A 59 14.04 -38.53 -8.87
C ALA A 59 13.75 -37.36 -9.84
N ALA A 60 13.49 -36.18 -9.31
CA ALA A 60 13.23 -34.95 -10.09
C ALA A 60 14.46 -34.56 -10.93
N GLU A 61 15.66 -34.64 -10.36
CA GLU A 61 16.93 -34.30 -11.04
C GLU A 61 17.22 -35.17 -12.25
N LYS A 62 16.70 -36.41 -12.29
CA LYS A 62 16.88 -37.38 -13.39
C LYS A 62 15.90 -37.19 -14.54
N ILE A 63 14.87 -36.37 -14.39
CA ILE A 63 13.89 -36.11 -15.45
C ILE A 63 14.56 -35.35 -16.60
N GLU A 64 14.47 -35.89 -17.81
CA GLU A 64 15.01 -35.24 -18.98
C GLU A 64 14.35 -33.84 -19.15
N GLY A 65 15.16 -32.81 -19.33
CA GLY A 65 14.71 -31.43 -19.46
C GLY A 65 14.75 -30.62 -18.16
N VAL A 66 14.88 -31.25 -16.99
CA VAL A 66 15.20 -30.57 -15.73
C VAL A 66 16.66 -30.11 -15.76
N LYS A 67 16.91 -28.87 -15.30
CA LYS A 67 18.25 -28.25 -15.34
C LYS A 67 18.75 -27.84 -13.95
N ALA A 68 17.85 -27.56 -13.01
CA ALA A 68 18.19 -27.31 -11.62
C ALA A 68 17.03 -27.68 -10.70
N VAL A 69 17.37 -28.14 -9.50
CA VAL A 69 16.45 -28.32 -8.38
C VAL A 69 17.11 -27.69 -7.17
N VAL A 70 16.37 -26.90 -6.38
CA VAL A 70 16.85 -26.23 -5.17
C VAL A 70 15.90 -26.46 -4.01
N THR A 71 16.44 -26.43 -2.80
CA THR A 71 15.74 -26.52 -1.53
C THR A 71 16.15 -25.35 -0.63
N GLY A 72 15.52 -25.17 0.51
CA GLY A 72 15.91 -24.14 1.48
C GLY A 72 17.38 -24.26 1.92
N ARG A 73 17.96 -25.47 1.91
CA ARG A 73 19.37 -25.72 2.28
C ARG A 73 20.37 -25.14 1.28
N ASP A 74 19.96 -24.88 0.04
CA ASP A 74 20.83 -24.19 -0.93
C ASP A 74 21.07 -22.72 -0.54
N PHE A 75 20.15 -22.11 0.28
CA PHE A 75 20.32 -20.79 0.87
C PHE A 75 21.04 -20.85 2.24
N GLU A 76 20.95 -21.94 3.00
CA GLU A 76 21.48 -22.05 4.37
C GLU A 76 22.96 -21.73 4.46
N HIS A 77 23.74 -22.16 3.46
CA HIS A 77 25.17 -21.84 3.38
C HIS A 77 25.46 -20.39 2.99
N MET A 78 24.47 -19.69 2.45
CA MET A 78 24.56 -18.30 2.01
C MET A 78 24.19 -17.29 3.09
N MET A 79 23.54 -17.72 4.18
CA MET A 79 22.96 -16.85 5.20
C MET A 79 23.34 -17.25 6.62
N PRO A 80 24.62 -17.15 7.01
CA PRO A 80 25.03 -17.44 8.38
C PRO A 80 24.57 -16.31 9.31
N GLY A 81 23.48 -16.53 10.04
CA GLY A 81 23.01 -15.67 11.12
C GLY A 81 22.36 -14.35 10.70
N GLY A 82 21.22 -14.02 11.25
CA GLY A 82 20.58 -12.70 11.19
C GLY A 82 19.60 -12.44 10.06
N ALA A 83 19.84 -12.90 8.83
CA ALA A 83 18.87 -12.78 7.74
C ALA A 83 18.12 -14.09 7.47
N GLY A 84 18.21 -15.05 8.37
CA GLY A 84 17.61 -16.37 8.25
C GLY A 84 16.09 -16.35 8.01
N ASP A 85 15.40 -15.40 8.63
CA ASP A 85 13.95 -15.26 8.45
C ASP A 85 13.56 -14.94 7.02
N LEU A 86 14.29 -14.05 6.34
CA LEU A 86 13.98 -13.68 4.96
C LEU A 86 14.10 -14.87 4.00
N THR A 87 15.13 -15.71 4.18
CA THR A 87 15.33 -16.90 3.37
C THR A 87 14.30 -17.98 3.69
N ARG A 88 14.06 -18.27 4.98
CA ARG A 88 13.08 -19.25 5.43
C ARG A 88 11.66 -18.87 5.05
N ASP A 89 11.33 -17.59 5.05
CA ASP A 89 10.02 -17.10 4.58
C ASP A 89 9.77 -17.38 3.09
N ASN A 90 10.82 -17.42 2.27
CA ASN A 90 10.72 -17.69 0.83
C ASN A 90 10.83 -19.17 0.48
N LEU A 91 11.65 -19.94 1.24
CA LEU A 91 11.87 -21.37 1.00
C LEU A 91 12.17 -22.06 2.34
N ALA A 92 11.24 -22.86 2.82
CA ALA A 92 11.30 -23.51 4.14
C ALA A 92 12.54 -24.42 4.27
N ILE A 93 13.17 -24.42 5.45
CA ILE A 93 14.35 -25.24 5.75
C ILE A 93 14.01 -26.35 6.75
N GLU A 94 13.61 -25.98 7.98
CA GLU A 94 13.32 -26.96 9.04
C GLU A 94 11.83 -27.18 9.26
N LYS A 95 11.01 -26.11 9.09
CA LYS A 95 9.57 -26.12 9.31
C LYS A 95 8.82 -25.41 8.19
N VAL A 96 7.68 -25.94 7.81
CA VAL A 96 6.66 -25.18 7.11
C VAL A 96 5.75 -24.52 8.15
N LEU A 97 5.38 -23.28 7.90
CA LEU A 97 4.69 -22.43 8.86
C LEU A 97 3.35 -21.90 8.34
N TYR A 98 2.97 -22.25 7.11
CA TYR A 98 1.66 -21.95 6.54
C TYR A 98 1.38 -22.87 5.35
N HIS A 99 0.11 -23.14 5.06
CA HIS A 99 -0.33 -23.88 3.90
C HIS A 99 0.05 -23.14 2.60
N GLY A 100 0.89 -23.76 1.79
CA GLY A 100 1.46 -23.15 0.58
C GLY A 100 2.91 -22.65 0.74
N HIS A 101 3.55 -22.84 1.92
CA HIS A 101 4.96 -22.49 2.10
C HIS A 101 5.84 -23.29 1.15
N ALA A 102 6.66 -22.61 0.35
CA ALA A 102 7.54 -23.29 -0.60
C ALA A 102 8.62 -24.09 0.13
N VAL A 103 8.90 -25.31 -0.35
CA VAL A 103 9.89 -26.25 0.24
C VAL A 103 11.00 -26.63 -0.73
N ALA A 104 10.74 -26.61 -2.03
CA ALA A 104 11.70 -26.85 -3.08
C ALA A 104 11.29 -26.11 -4.36
N ALA A 105 12.21 -25.96 -5.30
CA ALA A 105 11.89 -25.40 -6.61
C ALA A 105 12.68 -26.07 -7.72
N VAL A 106 12.11 -26.09 -8.92
CA VAL A 106 12.67 -26.74 -10.12
C VAL A 106 12.75 -25.74 -11.26
N ALA A 107 13.81 -25.79 -12.06
CA ALA A 107 13.90 -25.13 -13.36
C ALA A 107 14.03 -26.15 -14.48
N ALA A 108 13.12 -26.10 -15.46
CA ALA A 108 13.06 -27.01 -16.58
C ALA A 108 12.84 -26.30 -17.92
N ILE A 109 13.03 -27.03 -19.04
CA ILE A 109 12.89 -26.49 -20.40
C ILE A 109 11.44 -26.16 -20.78
N SER A 110 10.45 -26.65 -20.02
CA SER A 110 9.04 -26.32 -20.18
C SER A 110 8.34 -26.35 -18.84
N GLN A 111 7.17 -25.68 -18.75
CA GLN A 111 6.32 -25.68 -17.54
C GLN A 111 5.85 -27.10 -17.19
N THR A 112 5.44 -27.90 -18.19
CA THR A 112 4.98 -29.28 -17.99
C THR A 112 6.07 -30.15 -17.36
N ILE A 113 7.32 -30.04 -17.83
CA ILE A 113 8.44 -30.80 -17.26
C ILE A 113 8.73 -30.33 -15.84
N ALA A 114 8.64 -29.00 -15.56
CA ALA A 114 8.81 -28.49 -14.21
C ALA A 114 7.74 -29.05 -13.25
N GLU A 115 6.47 -29.11 -13.67
CA GLU A 115 5.36 -29.69 -12.89
C GLU A 115 5.54 -31.19 -12.63
N GLN A 116 5.95 -31.96 -13.66
CA GLN A 116 6.30 -33.38 -13.50
C GLN A 116 7.44 -33.57 -12.51
N ALA A 117 8.45 -32.70 -12.57
CA ALA A 117 9.59 -32.78 -11.66
C ALA A 117 9.19 -32.45 -10.22
N LEU A 118 8.31 -31.46 -9.99
CA LEU A 118 7.78 -31.19 -8.64
C LEU A 118 7.07 -32.41 -8.05
N SER A 119 6.26 -33.11 -8.86
CA SER A 119 5.55 -34.34 -8.42
C SER A 119 6.49 -35.51 -8.09
N ALA A 120 7.74 -35.47 -8.58
CA ALA A 120 8.76 -36.51 -8.31
C ALA A 120 9.60 -36.21 -7.04
N ILE A 121 9.52 -34.99 -6.48
CA ILE A 121 10.18 -34.65 -5.21
C ILE A 121 9.37 -35.28 -4.06
N LYS A 122 10.06 -36.00 -3.18
CA LYS A 122 9.46 -36.59 -1.99
C LYS A 122 9.83 -35.73 -0.78
N VAL A 123 8.84 -35.30 -0.03
CA VAL A 123 9.04 -34.58 1.23
C VAL A 123 8.35 -35.36 2.33
N GLU A 124 9.07 -35.63 3.42
CA GLU A 124 8.52 -36.23 4.62
C GLU A 124 8.33 -35.18 5.69
N TYR A 125 7.16 -35.20 6.32
CA TYR A 125 6.76 -34.23 7.33
C TYR A 125 6.38 -34.91 8.63
N GLU A 126 6.69 -34.23 9.74
CA GLU A 126 6.09 -34.46 11.07
C GLU A 126 5.08 -33.34 11.28
N GLU A 127 3.77 -33.66 11.23
CA GLU A 127 2.71 -32.67 11.41
C GLU A 127 2.71 -32.12 12.83
N LEU A 128 2.54 -30.78 12.95
CA LEU A 128 2.47 -30.05 14.19
C LEU A 128 1.10 -29.35 14.29
N PRO A 129 0.58 -29.10 15.51
CA PRO A 129 -0.66 -28.36 15.68
C PRO A 129 -0.54 -26.96 15.07
N PRO A 130 -1.46 -26.54 14.17
CA PRO A 130 -1.46 -25.19 13.66
C PRO A 130 -2.05 -24.21 14.68
N VAL A 131 -1.56 -22.97 14.69
CA VAL A 131 -2.06 -21.84 15.48
C VAL A 131 -2.69 -20.85 14.51
N MET A 132 -4.01 -20.80 14.45
CA MET A 132 -4.74 -20.09 13.40
C MET A 132 -5.39 -18.79 13.87
N THR A 133 -5.62 -18.64 15.19
CA THR A 133 -6.32 -17.50 15.76
C THR A 133 -5.42 -16.67 16.70
N LEU A 134 -5.76 -15.39 16.86
CA LEU A 134 -5.08 -14.49 17.80
C LEU A 134 -5.21 -14.99 19.25
N ASP A 135 -6.38 -15.51 19.64
CA ASP A 135 -6.64 -15.96 20.99
C ASP A 135 -5.77 -17.19 21.35
N GLU A 136 -5.60 -18.14 20.43
CA GLU A 136 -4.70 -19.30 20.60
C GLU A 136 -3.23 -18.86 20.63
N ALA A 137 -2.85 -17.99 19.69
CA ALA A 137 -1.47 -17.54 19.54
C ALA A 137 -0.95 -16.79 20.78
N MET A 138 -1.80 -15.94 21.38
CA MET A 138 -1.43 -15.16 22.58
C MET A 138 -1.34 -16.00 23.87
N GLN A 139 -1.77 -17.25 23.85
CA GLN A 139 -1.58 -18.18 24.98
C GLN A 139 -0.18 -18.80 25.00
N ASP A 140 0.59 -18.68 23.91
CA ASP A 140 1.94 -19.26 23.76
C ASP A 140 2.02 -20.78 24.03
N ALA A 141 0.90 -21.51 23.85
CA ALA A 141 0.88 -22.96 24.07
C ALA A 141 1.65 -23.73 22.97
N VAL A 142 1.66 -23.20 21.75
CA VAL A 142 2.46 -23.67 20.60
C VAL A 142 3.25 -22.50 20.09
N ILE A 143 4.58 -22.58 20.10
CA ILE A 143 5.49 -21.52 19.66
C ILE A 143 5.89 -21.72 18.22
N LEU A 144 5.67 -20.71 17.39
CA LEU A 144 5.99 -20.73 15.95
C LEU A 144 7.47 -20.39 15.70
N HIS A 145 8.00 -19.41 16.43
CA HIS A 145 9.37 -18.94 16.33
C HIS A 145 10.06 -18.95 17.68
N GLU A 146 10.84 -20.00 17.98
CA GLU A 146 11.48 -20.23 19.27
C GLU A 146 12.50 -19.12 19.65
N HIS A 147 13.03 -18.42 18.65
CA HIS A 147 13.96 -17.30 18.85
C HIS A 147 13.28 -15.96 19.13
N ASN A 148 11.96 -15.86 18.93
CA ASN A 148 11.20 -14.67 19.28
C ASN A 148 10.91 -14.68 20.78
N LEU A 149 11.49 -13.74 21.51
CA LEU A 149 11.38 -13.66 22.97
C LEU A 149 10.54 -12.45 23.37
N ASN A 150 9.59 -12.68 24.28
CA ASN A 150 8.89 -11.65 25.01
C ASN A 150 9.15 -11.89 26.51
N ASP A 151 9.65 -10.87 27.22
CA ASP A 151 10.09 -10.98 28.62
C ASP A 151 11.07 -12.17 28.90
N GLY A 152 11.94 -12.45 27.93
CA GLY A 152 12.95 -13.51 27.99
C GLY A 152 12.42 -14.93 27.78
N LYS A 153 11.16 -15.12 27.39
CA LYS A 153 10.55 -16.40 27.06
C LYS A 153 10.11 -16.44 25.59
N PRO A 154 10.19 -17.60 24.92
CA PRO A 154 9.61 -17.77 23.61
C PRO A 154 8.13 -17.38 23.60
N SER A 155 7.72 -16.57 22.61
CA SER A 155 6.35 -16.06 22.52
C SER A 155 5.94 -15.84 21.05
N ASN A 156 4.66 -15.97 20.77
CA ASN A 156 4.07 -15.59 19.51
C ASN A 156 3.75 -14.09 19.43
N ILE A 157 3.90 -13.34 20.51
CA ILE A 157 3.83 -11.87 20.49
C ILE A 157 5.11 -11.35 19.83
N ARG A 158 4.99 -10.87 18.60
CA ARG A 158 6.12 -10.38 17.79
C ARG A 158 6.50 -8.95 18.13
N SER A 159 5.51 -8.10 18.39
CA SER A 159 5.71 -6.66 18.60
C SER A 159 4.62 -6.08 19.48
N TYR A 160 4.98 -5.05 20.21
CA TYR A 160 4.11 -4.29 21.10
C TYR A 160 4.38 -2.79 20.91
N GLU A 161 3.33 -1.99 20.92
CA GLU A 161 3.42 -0.53 20.93
C GLU A 161 2.32 0.03 21.83
N GLN A 162 2.67 1.00 22.68
CA GLN A 162 1.71 1.72 23.52
C GLN A 162 1.83 3.21 23.30
N ARG A 163 0.69 3.90 23.30
CA ARG A 163 0.58 5.36 23.25
C ARG A 163 -0.40 5.84 24.26
N THR A 164 0.01 6.81 25.06
CA THR A 164 -0.81 7.40 26.12
C THR A 164 -0.74 8.92 26.09
N ALA A 165 -1.84 9.58 26.47
CA ALA A 165 -1.90 11.01 26.73
C ALA A 165 -2.92 11.27 27.85
N GLY A 166 -2.67 12.26 28.69
CA GLY A 166 -3.55 12.64 29.79
C GLY A 166 -3.68 11.58 30.91
N ASP A 167 -4.83 11.59 31.59
CA ASP A 167 -5.21 10.64 32.65
C ASP A 167 -6.49 9.91 32.25
N ILE A 168 -6.35 8.66 31.90
CA ILE A 168 -7.44 7.84 31.34
C ILE A 168 -8.57 7.56 32.35
N GLU A 169 -8.22 7.36 33.63
CA GLU A 169 -9.20 7.09 34.67
C GLU A 169 -10.03 8.34 34.98
N GLN A 170 -9.36 9.48 35.11
CA GLN A 170 -10.03 10.77 35.30
C GLN A 170 -10.88 11.12 34.08
N GLY A 171 -10.40 10.84 32.88
CA GLY A 171 -11.13 11.09 31.64
C GLY A 171 -12.45 10.31 31.55
N PHE A 172 -12.45 9.02 31.87
CA PHE A 172 -13.68 8.22 31.92
C PHE A 172 -14.59 8.60 33.09
N ALA A 173 -14.04 9.02 34.24
CA ALA A 173 -14.84 9.51 35.36
C ALA A 173 -15.58 10.80 35.06
N GLN A 174 -15.15 11.59 34.07
CA GLN A 174 -15.79 12.81 33.61
C GLN A 174 -16.82 12.58 32.48
N ALA A 175 -16.90 11.37 31.93
CA ALA A 175 -17.87 11.02 30.89
C ALA A 175 -19.26 10.85 31.47
N ASP A 176 -20.28 11.37 30.80
CA ASP A 176 -21.68 11.11 31.11
C ASP A 176 -22.16 9.82 30.45
N GLU A 177 -21.63 9.52 29.25
CA GLU A 177 -21.91 8.30 28.48
C GLU A 177 -20.60 7.59 28.14
N VAL A 178 -20.61 6.26 28.23
CA VAL A 178 -19.49 5.40 27.89
C VAL A 178 -19.96 4.24 27.02
N VAL A 179 -19.22 3.93 25.99
CA VAL A 179 -19.42 2.78 25.11
C VAL A 179 -18.15 1.94 25.11
N GLU A 180 -18.32 0.62 25.22
CA GLU A 180 -17.24 -0.36 25.15
C GLU A 180 -17.65 -1.50 24.21
N LEU A 181 -16.86 -1.77 23.17
CA LEU A 181 -17.15 -2.75 22.12
C LEU A 181 -15.87 -3.49 21.70
N GLU A 182 -16.06 -4.71 21.19
CA GLU A 182 -15.01 -5.52 20.57
C GLU A 182 -15.36 -5.77 19.10
N PHE A 183 -14.39 -5.57 18.21
CA PHE A 183 -14.53 -5.77 16.77
C PHE A 183 -13.55 -6.79 16.26
N THR A 184 -13.97 -7.58 15.28
CA THR A 184 -13.11 -8.55 14.59
C THR A 184 -13.19 -8.38 13.07
N THR A 185 -12.04 -8.56 12.42
CA THR A 185 -11.96 -8.59 10.96
C THR A 185 -11.20 -9.83 10.50
N PRO A 186 -11.58 -10.44 9.38
CA PRO A 186 -10.87 -11.59 8.84
C PRO A 186 -9.55 -11.19 8.15
N THR A 187 -8.71 -12.19 7.89
CA THR A 187 -7.62 -12.09 6.92
C THR A 187 -8.21 -11.91 5.52
N VAL A 188 -7.65 -10.99 4.70
CA VAL A 188 -8.12 -10.67 3.35
C VAL A 188 -6.95 -10.57 2.37
N HIS A 189 -7.23 -10.66 1.06
CA HIS A 189 -6.23 -10.46 0.01
C HIS A 189 -6.40 -9.10 -0.67
N GLN A 190 -5.30 -8.53 -1.19
CA GLN A 190 -5.31 -7.24 -1.89
C GLN A 190 -6.06 -7.25 -3.23
N GLY A 191 -6.43 -8.43 -3.74
CA GLY A 191 -7.28 -8.59 -4.92
C GLY A 191 -6.65 -8.15 -6.25
N TYR A 192 -5.32 -8.00 -6.35
CA TYR A 192 -4.69 -7.60 -7.60
C TYR A 192 -4.78 -8.70 -8.68
N ILE A 193 -5.01 -8.28 -9.94
CA ILE A 193 -5.27 -9.17 -11.06
C ILE A 193 -3.98 -9.82 -11.59
N GLU A 194 -2.87 -9.08 -11.69
CA GLU A 194 -1.62 -9.62 -12.19
C GLU A 194 -0.91 -10.47 -11.12
N PRO A 195 -0.68 -11.80 -11.34
CA PRO A 195 0.15 -12.60 -10.45
C PRO A 195 1.61 -12.11 -10.44
N PRO A 196 2.34 -12.20 -9.31
CA PRO A 196 3.77 -11.96 -9.27
C PRO A 196 4.52 -12.83 -10.29
N ALA A 197 5.42 -12.18 -11.05
CA ALA A 197 6.27 -12.85 -12.03
C ALA A 197 7.64 -12.19 -12.08
N CYS A 198 8.68 -12.98 -12.36
CA CYS A 198 10.04 -12.50 -12.52
C CYS A 198 10.81 -13.33 -13.55
N LEU A 199 11.85 -12.71 -14.12
CA LEU A 199 12.85 -13.38 -14.96
C LEU A 199 14.23 -13.06 -14.40
N ALA A 200 14.95 -14.07 -13.94
CA ALA A 200 16.30 -13.94 -13.37
C ALA A 200 17.35 -14.45 -14.37
N ASN A 201 18.42 -13.68 -14.53
CA ASN A 201 19.59 -14.04 -15.31
C ASN A 201 20.86 -13.81 -14.50
N TYR A 202 21.34 -14.85 -13.84
CA TYR A 202 22.56 -14.82 -13.05
C TYR A 202 23.80 -14.78 -13.96
N ASN A 203 24.78 -13.95 -13.60
CA ASN A 203 26.03 -13.83 -14.31
C ASN A 203 27.20 -13.85 -13.30
N ASP A 204 28.00 -14.91 -13.32
CA ASP A 204 29.13 -15.12 -12.40
C ASP A 204 30.37 -14.26 -12.72
N LYS A 205 30.39 -13.63 -13.91
CA LYS A 205 31.52 -12.80 -14.41
C LYS A 205 31.16 -11.35 -14.62
N GLY A 206 29.97 -10.92 -14.21
CA GLY A 206 29.50 -9.58 -14.40
C GLY A 206 28.20 -9.32 -13.68
N GLN A 207 27.50 -8.27 -14.09
CA GLN A 207 26.24 -7.88 -13.44
C GLN A 207 25.10 -8.86 -13.82
N SER A 208 24.48 -9.45 -12.81
CA SER A 208 23.25 -10.22 -12.95
C SER A 208 22.05 -9.29 -13.20
N THR A 209 21.00 -9.79 -13.85
CA THR A 209 19.80 -9.00 -14.14
C THR A 209 18.55 -9.72 -13.67
N LEU A 210 17.64 -8.97 -13.05
CA LEU A 210 16.34 -9.44 -12.59
C LEU A 210 15.24 -8.50 -13.11
N TRP A 211 14.29 -9.02 -13.89
CA TRP A 211 13.04 -8.34 -14.24
C TRP A 211 11.96 -8.81 -13.27
N SER A 212 11.18 -7.91 -12.69
CA SER A 212 10.15 -8.31 -11.73
C SER A 212 9.00 -7.32 -11.65
N THR A 213 7.81 -7.85 -11.36
CA THR A 213 6.66 -7.04 -10.92
C THR A 213 6.81 -6.71 -9.45
N THR A 214 7.18 -5.50 -9.13
CA THR A 214 7.43 -5.04 -7.76
C THR A 214 6.98 -3.62 -7.54
N GLN A 215 6.65 -3.25 -6.30
CA GLN A 215 6.39 -1.87 -5.90
C GLN A 215 7.68 -1.08 -5.59
N GLY A 216 8.84 -1.74 -5.58
CA GLY A 216 10.10 -1.09 -5.30
C GLY A 216 11.29 -1.96 -5.68
N HIS A 217 11.85 -1.69 -6.85
CA HIS A 217 12.94 -2.49 -7.40
C HIS A 217 14.28 -2.28 -6.68
N PHE A 218 14.50 -1.14 -6.02
CA PHE A 218 15.69 -0.93 -5.18
C PHE A 218 15.63 -1.77 -3.89
N PRO A 219 14.57 -1.73 -3.06
CA PRO A 219 14.44 -2.63 -1.92
C PRO A 219 14.42 -4.11 -2.32
N LEU A 220 13.85 -4.45 -3.49
CA LEU A 220 13.90 -5.81 -4.03
C LEU A 220 15.33 -6.22 -4.34
N ARG A 221 16.12 -5.35 -5.01
CA ARG A 221 17.55 -5.58 -5.26
C ARG A 221 18.28 -5.88 -3.95
N ASP A 222 18.10 -5.02 -2.95
CA ASP A 222 18.78 -5.14 -1.66
C ASP A 222 18.45 -6.47 -0.97
N SER A 223 17.17 -6.89 -0.99
CA SER A 223 16.73 -8.16 -0.42
C SER A 223 17.30 -9.37 -1.17
N VAL A 224 17.24 -9.36 -2.51
CA VAL A 224 17.76 -10.48 -3.33
C VAL A 224 19.28 -10.54 -3.23
N ALA A 225 19.98 -9.41 -3.28
CA ALA A 225 21.43 -9.36 -3.12
C ALA A 225 21.86 -9.91 -1.75
N GLN A 226 21.15 -9.54 -0.67
CA GLN A 226 21.40 -10.09 0.66
C GLN A 226 21.19 -11.61 0.70
N MET A 227 20.08 -12.13 0.16
CA MET A 227 19.79 -13.57 0.14
C MET A 227 20.78 -14.36 -0.70
N MET A 228 21.29 -13.76 -1.79
CA MET A 228 22.26 -14.37 -2.70
C MET A 228 23.72 -14.12 -2.30
N GLN A 229 23.96 -13.36 -1.24
CA GLN A 229 25.30 -12.89 -0.80
C GLN A 229 26.07 -12.20 -1.93
N MET A 230 25.39 -11.31 -2.65
CA MET A 230 25.93 -10.49 -3.73
C MET A 230 26.09 -9.05 -3.26
N GLU A 231 27.08 -8.35 -3.82
CA GLU A 231 27.11 -6.90 -3.71
C GLU A 231 25.94 -6.28 -4.51
N GLN A 232 25.38 -5.16 -4.04
CA GLN A 232 24.28 -4.50 -4.73
C GLN A 232 24.62 -4.09 -6.17
N SER A 233 25.90 -3.78 -6.45
CA SER A 233 26.40 -3.44 -7.77
C SER A 233 26.43 -4.63 -8.76
N GLU A 234 26.42 -5.87 -8.24
CA GLU A 234 26.40 -7.09 -9.04
C GLU A 234 24.98 -7.49 -9.49
N LEU A 235 23.94 -6.76 -9.00
CA LEU A 235 22.56 -7.04 -9.34
C LEU A 235 21.86 -5.78 -9.87
N ARG A 236 21.41 -5.85 -11.12
CA ARG A 236 20.51 -4.89 -11.75
C ARG A 236 19.09 -5.39 -11.69
N VAL A 237 18.16 -4.59 -11.16
CA VAL A 237 16.73 -4.88 -11.17
C VAL A 237 16.01 -3.92 -12.09
N ILE A 238 15.29 -4.47 -13.04
CA ILE A 238 14.49 -3.77 -14.04
C ILE A 238 13.01 -3.96 -13.67
N PRO A 239 12.29 -2.89 -13.30
CA PRO A 239 10.88 -3.00 -12.98
C PRO A 239 10.05 -3.23 -14.23
N ALA A 240 9.04 -4.12 -14.12
CA ALA A 240 7.99 -4.30 -15.12
C ALA A 240 6.86 -3.27 -14.91
N GLU A 241 5.93 -3.18 -15.86
CA GLU A 241 4.61 -2.61 -15.58
C GLU A 241 3.91 -3.47 -14.52
N VAL A 242 3.05 -2.84 -13.71
CA VAL A 242 2.41 -3.51 -12.57
C VAL A 242 0.89 -3.49 -12.72
N GLY A 243 0.30 -4.68 -12.83
CA GLY A 243 -1.14 -4.92 -12.98
C GLY A 243 -1.87 -5.01 -11.64
N GLY A 244 -1.67 -4.00 -10.79
CA GLY A 244 -2.19 -3.93 -9.41
C GLY A 244 -1.21 -4.54 -8.40
N ALA A 245 -1.23 -3.98 -7.19
CA ALA A 245 -0.36 -4.43 -6.11
C ALA A 245 -0.91 -4.14 -4.71
N PHE A 246 -1.33 -2.92 -4.42
CA PHE A 246 -1.97 -2.44 -3.19
C PHE A 246 -1.24 -2.77 -1.89
N GLY A 247 0.08 -2.99 -1.97
CA GLY A 247 0.94 -3.42 -0.86
C GLY A 247 1.42 -4.88 -0.97
N GLY A 248 0.74 -5.72 -1.74
CA GLY A 248 1.07 -7.15 -1.90
C GLY A 248 2.38 -7.43 -2.65
N LYS A 249 2.90 -6.48 -3.44
CA LYS A 249 4.14 -6.65 -4.23
C LYS A 249 5.34 -5.84 -3.67
N ILE A 250 5.33 -5.54 -2.37
CA ILE A 250 6.47 -4.91 -1.68
C ILE A 250 7.55 -5.96 -1.33
N ALA A 251 7.16 -7.22 -1.20
CA ALA A 251 8.01 -8.30 -0.72
C ALA A 251 8.71 -9.07 -1.84
N THR A 252 9.74 -9.80 -1.46
CA THR A 252 10.36 -10.87 -2.23
C THR A 252 9.58 -12.16 -2.01
N TYR A 253 9.18 -12.85 -3.07
CA TYR A 253 8.47 -14.13 -3.01
C TYR A 253 9.21 -15.26 -3.73
N GLN A 254 9.54 -15.06 -4.98
CA GLN A 254 10.17 -16.06 -5.84
C GLN A 254 11.42 -15.57 -6.57
N GLU A 255 11.75 -14.28 -6.44
CA GLU A 255 12.84 -13.65 -7.17
C GLU A 255 14.20 -14.20 -6.78
N ALA A 256 14.44 -14.42 -5.49
CA ALA A 256 15.68 -15.03 -5.00
C ALA A 256 15.76 -16.53 -5.40
N ILE A 257 14.63 -17.24 -5.39
CA ILE A 257 14.54 -18.63 -5.86
C ILE A 257 14.87 -18.71 -7.36
N ALA A 258 14.31 -17.81 -8.17
CA ALA A 258 14.60 -17.72 -9.60
C ALA A 258 16.09 -17.43 -9.85
N MET A 259 16.69 -16.53 -9.07
CA MET A 259 18.10 -16.19 -9.15
C MET A 259 18.99 -17.39 -8.78
N LEU A 260 18.65 -18.13 -7.73
CA LEU A 260 19.35 -19.34 -7.31
C LEU A 260 19.27 -20.46 -8.35
N LEU A 261 18.07 -20.69 -8.93
CA LEU A 261 17.87 -21.63 -10.02
C LEU A 261 18.66 -21.21 -11.26
N SER A 262 18.71 -19.90 -11.57
CA SER A 262 19.50 -19.37 -12.69
C SER A 262 20.99 -19.60 -12.46
N LYS A 263 21.50 -19.38 -11.25
CA LYS A 263 22.88 -19.66 -10.86
C LYS A 263 23.23 -21.13 -11.04
N LYS A 264 22.38 -22.03 -10.52
CA LYS A 264 22.62 -23.50 -10.56
C LYS A 264 22.54 -24.07 -11.97
N SER A 265 21.63 -23.56 -12.82
CA SER A 265 21.44 -24.04 -14.21
C SER A 265 22.35 -23.36 -15.24
N GLY A 266 22.96 -22.21 -14.93
CA GLY A 266 23.69 -21.38 -15.89
C GLY A 266 22.81 -20.82 -17.02
N ARG A 267 21.51 -20.67 -16.80
CA ARG A 267 20.53 -20.21 -17.79
C ARG A 267 19.51 -19.26 -17.15
N PRO A 268 18.91 -18.32 -17.92
CA PRO A 268 17.84 -17.50 -17.40
C PRO A 268 16.66 -18.35 -16.93
N VAL A 269 16.03 -17.94 -15.80
CA VAL A 269 14.87 -18.65 -15.24
C VAL A 269 13.71 -17.67 -15.02
N GLN A 270 12.57 -17.96 -15.64
CA GLN A 270 11.31 -17.28 -15.42
C GLN A 270 10.49 -18.03 -14.38
N MET A 271 9.99 -17.33 -13.38
CA MET A 271 8.99 -17.84 -12.44
C MET A 271 7.73 -16.97 -12.50
N ARG A 272 6.58 -17.64 -12.51
CA ARG A 272 5.26 -17.01 -12.49
C ARG A 272 4.36 -17.78 -11.52
N MET A 273 3.74 -17.07 -10.59
CA MET A 273 2.75 -17.65 -9.70
C MET A 273 1.44 -17.97 -10.44
N THR A 274 0.78 -19.05 -10.07
CA THR A 274 -0.62 -19.28 -10.42
C THR A 274 -1.52 -18.39 -9.55
N ARG A 275 -2.81 -18.29 -9.84
CA ARG A 275 -3.75 -17.58 -8.96
C ARG A 275 -3.82 -18.21 -7.57
N GLU A 276 -3.82 -19.52 -7.52
CA GLU A 276 -3.80 -20.29 -6.28
C GLU A 276 -2.53 -20.04 -5.48
N ASP A 277 -1.34 -20.04 -6.12
CA ASP A 277 -0.10 -19.65 -5.46
C ASP A 277 -0.17 -18.26 -4.83
N VAL A 278 -0.77 -17.30 -5.53
CA VAL A 278 -0.92 -15.92 -5.03
C VAL A 278 -1.72 -15.90 -3.74
N PHE A 279 -2.86 -16.58 -3.68
CA PHE A 279 -3.71 -16.62 -2.48
C PHE A 279 -3.08 -17.40 -1.33
N ARG A 280 -2.34 -18.47 -1.64
CA ARG A 280 -1.67 -19.30 -0.63
C ARG A 280 -0.38 -18.69 -0.06
N THR A 281 0.29 -17.77 -0.81
CA THR A 281 1.67 -17.37 -0.45
C THR A 281 2.00 -15.89 -0.53
N ALA A 282 1.32 -15.14 -1.40
CA ALA A 282 1.56 -13.71 -1.50
C ALA A 282 0.82 -13.01 -0.36
N GLY A 283 1.57 -12.54 0.60
CA GLY A 283 1.13 -12.14 1.92
C GLY A 283 -0.15 -11.30 1.98
N PRO A 284 -1.14 -11.76 2.75
CA PRO A 284 -2.44 -11.12 2.89
C PRO A 284 -2.40 -9.83 3.74
N GLY A 285 -3.52 -9.10 3.76
CA GLY A 285 -3.86 -8.16 4.83
C GLY A 285 -4.25 -8.91 6.10
N ALA A 286 -3.91 -8.37 7.26
CA ALA A 286 -4.09 -9.00 8.55
C ALA A 286 -5.56 -9.15 8.95
N GLY A 287 -5.90 -10.25 9.59
CA GLY A 287 -7.04 -10.30 10.50
C GLY A 287 -6.73 -9.52 11.79
N SER A 288 -7.77 -9.08 12.50
CA SER A 288 -7.61 -8.32 13.74
C SER A 288 -8.71 -8.58 14.76
N LYS A 289 -8.37 -8.33 16.03
CA LYS A 289 -9.29 -8.26 17.17
C LYS A 289 -9.01 -6.96 17.91
N ILE A 290 -10.01 -6.10 18.07
CA ILE A 290 -9.84 -4.75 18.58
C ILE A 290 -10.93 -4.46 19.61
N ARG A 291 -10.53 -4.13 20.85
CA ARG A 291 -11.42 -3.63 21.90
C ARG A 291 -11.26 -2.14 22.02
N VAL A 292 -12.36 -1.41 22.04
CA VAL A 292 -12.38 0.03 22.19
C VAL A 292 -13.35 0.45 23.28
N LYS A 293 -12.98 1.53 23.98
CA LYS A 293 -13.83 2.19 24.96
C LYS A 293 -13.75 3.68 24.70
N VAL A 294 -14.90 4.33 24.57
CA VAL A 294 -15.04 5.76 24.30
C VAL A 294 -15.96 6.40 25.31
N GLY A 295 -15.60 7.58 25.82
CA GLY A 295 -16.40 8.34 26.78
C GLY A 295 -16.59 9.78 26.35
N ALA A 296 -17.81 10.30 26.53
CA ALA A 296 -18.14 11.70 26.23
C ALA A 296 -19.10 12.29 27.24
N LYS A 297 -19.10 13.62 27.32
CA LYS A 297 -20.13 14.39 28.03
C LYS A 297 -21.44 14.43 27.26
N LYS A 298 -22.56 14.77 27.93
CA LYS A 298 -23.88 14.95 27.29
C LYS A 298 -23.89 15.94 26.14
N ASP A 299 -23.01 16.92 26.14
CA ASP A 299 -22.86 17.88 25.05
C ASP A 299 -22.06 17.35 23.86
N GLY A 300 -21.65 16.07 23.90
CA GLY A 300 -20.89 15.39 22.87
C GLY A 300 -19.38 15.65 22.91
N THR A 301 -18.83 16.30 23.95
CA THR A 301 -17.38 16.49 24.08
C THR A 301 -16.72 15.19 24.51
N LEU A 302 -15.81 14.64 23.71
CA LEU A 302 -15.01 13.46 24.05
C LEU A 302 -14.11 13.74 25.25
N THR A 303 -14.10 12.84 26.23
CA THR A 303 -13.32 12.97 27.46
C THR A 303 -12.17 11.98 27.54
N ALA A 304 -12.40 10.74 27.10
CA ALA A 304 -11.40 9.69 27.13
C ALA A 304 -11.66 8.61 26.07
N VAL A 305 -10.58 8.00 25.58
CA VAL A 305 -10.64 6.79 24.76
C VAL A 305 -9.57 5.81 25.16
N SER A 306 -9.90 4.52 25.13
CA SER A 306 -8.91 3.46 25.21
C SER A 306 -9.12 2.41 24.13
N ALA A 307 -8.02 1.79 23.68
CA ALA A 307 -8.07 0.70 22.72
C ALA A 307 -6.99 -0.34 23.00
N TRP A 308 -7.36 -1.60 22.81
CA TRP A 308 -6.48 -2.75 22.74
C TRP A 308 -6.61 -3.37 21.36
N LEU A 309 -5.52 -3.44 20.58
CA LEU A 309 -5.51 -3.93 19.22
C LEU A 309 -4.57 -5.14 19.10
N ALA A 310 -5.05 -6.25 18.55
CA ALA A 310 -4.21 -7.36 18.12
C ALA A 310 -4.37 -7.60 16.62
N TYR A 311 -3.22 -7.76 15.95
CA TYR A 311 -3.15 -8.02 14.52
C TYR A 311 -2.37 -9.29 14.24
N GLU A 312 -2.87 -10.10 13.31
CA GLU A 312 -2.14 -11.23 12.78
C GLU A 312 -0.91 -10.74 12.00
N CYS A 313 0.23 -11.40 12.22
CA CYS A 313 1.46 -11.16 11.48
C CYS A 313 1.74 -12.26 10.45
N GLY A 314 0.92 -13.34 10.41
CA GLY A 314 1.31 -14.56 9.74
C GLY A 314 2.64 -15.07 10.31
N ILE A 315 3.55 -15.52 9.47
CA ILE A 315 4.90 -15.91 9.91
C ILE A 315 5.87 -14.72 10.07
N GLY A 316 5.40 -13.50 9.91
CA GLY A 316 6.20 -12.27 10.10
C GLY A 316 5.57 -11.06 9.41
N GLY A 317 5.96 -9.85 9.77
CA GLY A 317 5.37 -8.62 9.26
C GLY A 317 4.32 -8.07 10.22
N GLY A 318 3.23 -7.52 9.70
CA GLY A 318 2.06 -7.04 10.45
C GLY A 318 1.85 -5.52 10.41
N PRO A 319 0.59 -5.08 10.45
CA PRO A 319 0.19 -3.70 10.23
C PRO A 319 -0.04 -2.91 11.53
N MET A 320 0.24 -3.48 12.71
CA MET A 320 -0.10 -2.95 14.02
C MET A 320 0.26 -1.46 14.22
N PRO A 321 1.48 -0.98 13.81
CA PRO A 321 1.82 0.42 14.01
C PRO A 321 0.92 1.40 13.24
N GLY A 322 0.40 0.99 12.09
CA GLY A 322 -0.56 1.77 11.31
C GLY A 322 -1.92 1.89 12.00
N GLY A 323 -2.39 0.79 12.60
CA GLY A 323 -3.62 0.76 13.39
C GLY A 323 -3.54 1.64 14.64
N VAL A 324 -2.46 1.50 15.42
CA VAL A 324 -2.22 2.31 16.63
C VAL A 324 -2.18 3.80 16.32
N ARG A 325 -1.63 4.19 15.16
CA ARG A 325 -1.62 5.58 14.72
C ARG A 325 -2.97 6.10 14.25
N ALA A 326 -3.76 5.25 13.58
CA ALA A 326 -4.96 5.68 12.90
C ALA A 326 -6.21 5.72 13.77
N ILE A 327 -6.28 4.88 14.82
CA ILE A 327 -7.52 4.52 15.52
C ILE A 327 -8.37 5.73 15.99
N PHE A 328 -7.79 6.73 16.57
CA PHE A 328 -8.50 7.94 17.00
C PHE A 328 -7.90 9.23 16.43
N ALA A 329 -7.09 9.11 15.38
CA ALA A 329 -6.37 10.24 14.80
C ALA A 329 -7.25 11.42 14.32
N PRO A 330 -8.52 11.23 13.87
CA PRO A 330 -9.40 12.32 13.50
C PRO A 330 -9.88 13.16 14.69
N TYR A 331 -9.68 12.75 15.94
CA TYR A 331 -10.33 13.33 17.10
C TYR A 331 -9.36 14.00 18.08
N ASP A 332 -9.76 15.17 18.56
CA ASP A 332 -9.11 15.92 19.63
C ASP A 332 -9.62 15.37 20.98
N ILE A 333 -8.79 14.56 21.64
CA ILE A 333 -9.16 13.82 22.85
C ILE A 333 -8.08 14.02 23.91
N PRO A 334 -8.45 14.54 25.09
CA PRO A 334 -7.46 14.88 26.14
C PRO A 334 -6.84 13.64 26.82
N ASN A 335 -7.57 12.52 26.90
CA ASN A 335 -7.12 11.33 27.61
C ASN A 335 -7.20 10.10 26.69
N VAL A 336 -6.04 9.55 26.36
CA VAL A 336 -5.89 8.45 25.39
C VAL A 336 -5.01 7.35 25.95
N SER A 337 -5.43 6.09 25.79
CA SER A 337 -4.61 4.91 26.03
C SER A 337 -4.82 3.90 24.91
N VAL A 338 -3.80 3.66 24.09
CA VAL A 338 -3.85 2.74 22.96
C VAL A 338 -2.72 1.74 23.06
N GLU A 339 -3.04 0.45 23.04
CA GLU A 339 -2.09 -0.66 23.07
C GLU A 339 -2.24 -1.52 21.83
N GLY A 340 -1.14 -1.83 21.16
CA GLY A 340 -1.12 -2.64 19.95
C GLY A 340 -0.19 -3.84 20.03
N TYR A 341 -0.63 -4.97 19.51
CA TYR A 341 0.10 -6.23 19.46
C TYR A 341 0.16 -6.76 18.02
N GLY A 342 1.34 -7.17 17.59
CA GLY A 342 1.52 -7.98 16.40
C GLY A 342 1.80 -9.42 16.81
N VAL A 343 1.04 -10.39 16.27
CA VAL A 343 1.03 -11.77 16.78
C VAL A 343 1.26 -12.75 15.62
N TYR A 344 2.19 -13.69 15.81
CA TYR A 344 2.44 -14.76 14.85
C TYR A 344 1.28 -15.78 14.82
N VAL A 345 0.90 -16.18 13.61
CA VAL A 345 -0.07 -17.26 13.35
C VAL A 345 0.36 -18.06 12.12
N ASN A 346 -0.11 -19.30 11.94
CA ASN A 346 0.23 -20.19 10.82
C ASN A 346 -0.47 -19.77 9.52
N LYS A 347 -0.29 -18.51 9.12
CA LYS A 347 -0.75 -17.92 7.87
C LYS A 347 0.44 -17.31 7.11
N PRO A 348 0.31 -17.06 5.79
CA PRO A 348 1.37 -16.40 5.04
C PRO A 348 1.81 -15.11 5.72
N LYS A 349 3.08 -14.75 5.54
CA LYS A 349 3.64 -13.50 6.08
C LYS A 349 2.78 -12.31 5.69
N VAL A 350 2.13 -11.68 6.67
CA VAL A 350 1.28 -10.51 6.43
C VAL A 350 2.06 -9.40 5.75
N ARG A 351 1.47 -8.83 4.72
CA ARG A 351 2.01 -7.70 3.96
C ARG A 351 1.08 -6.49 4.07
N ALA A 352 1.55 -5.38 3.56
CA ALA A 352 0.71 -4.21 3.50
C ALA A 352 -0.54 -4.50 2.62
N TYR A 353 -1.69 -4.09 3.10
CA TYR A 353 -2.87 -3.89 2.29
C TYR A 353 -3.32 -2.45 2.49
N ARG A 354 -3.18 -1.63 1.49
CA ARG A 354 -3.59 -0.23 1.33
C ARG A 354 -4.10 0.41 2.63
N GLY A 355 -3.29 1.26 3.30
CA GLY A 355 -3.57 1.75 4.65
C GLY A 355 -3.39 0.70 5.77
N PRO A 356 -2.25 -0.03 5.85
CA PRO A 356 -2.10 -1.19 6.73
C PRO A 356 -2.52 -0.92 8.18
N GLY A 357 -3.48 -1.70 8.68
CA GLY A 357 -4.01 -1.64 10.04
C GLY A 357 -5.04 -0.54 10.29
N ALA A 358 -5.06 0.51 9.48
CA ALA A 358 -5.96 1.64 9.68
C ALA A 358 -7.44 1.32 9.41
N PRO A 359 -7.84 0.59 8.35
CA PRO A 359 -9.25 0.25 8.13
C PRO A 359 -9.88 -0.50 9.29
N GLN A 360 -9.18 -1.49 9.86
CA GLN A 360 -9.65 -2.27 11.00
C GLN A 360 -9.77 -1.41 12.26
N ALA A 361 -8.75 -0.58 12.53
CA ALA A 361 -8.73 0.32 13.67
C ALA A 361 -9.87 1.36 13.60
N VAL A 362 -10.12 1.91 12.42
CA VAL A 362 -11.19 2.89 12.18
C VAL A 362 -12.57 2.22 12.23
N LEU A 363 -12.73 0.95 11.78
CA LEU A 363 -13.96 0.19 12.01
C LEU A 363 -14.32 0.18 13.51
N ALA A 364 -13.37 -0.11 14.37
CA ALA A 364 -13.62 -0.19 15.81
C ALA A 364 -13.87 1.19 16.43
N ALA A 365 -13.05 2.19 16.12
CA ALA A 365 -13.20 3.55 16.64
C ALA A 365 -14.52 4.19 16.20
N GLU A 366 -14.81 4.19 14.89
CA GLU A 366 -16.00 4.80 14.31
C GLU A 366 -17.27 4.06 14.70
N GLY A 367 -17.21 2.71 14.81
CA GLY A 367 -18.34 1.91 15.28
C GLY A 367 -18.72 2.22 16.72
N ALA A 368 -17.75 2.42 17.61
CA ALA A 368 -18.02 2.84 19.00
C ALA A 368 -18.47 4.29 19.11
N ILE A 369 -17.92 5.18 18.24
CA ILE A 369 -18.35 6.57 18.16
C ILE A 369 -19.79 6.69 17.66
N ASP A 370 -20.19 5.92 16.62
CA ASP A 370 -21.56 5.91 16.12
C ASP A 370 -22.55 5.45 17.20
N GLU A 371 -22.21 4.42 17.98
CA GLU A 371 -23.01 3.95 19.12
C GLU A 371 -23.15 5.05 20.19
N LEU A 372 -22.05 5.78 20.47
CA LEU A 372 -22.07 6.89 21.41
C LEU A 372 -22.92 8.07 20.90
N VAL A 373 -22.80 8.40 19.62
CA VAL A 373 -23.60 9.46 18.93
C VAL A 373 -25.09 9.14 18.97
N GLU A 374 -25.46 7.88 18.76
CA GLU A 374 -26.85 7.41 18.86
C GLU A 374 -27.40 7.58 20.28
N LYS A 375 -26.65 7.15 21.31
CA LYS A 375 -27.02 7.34 22.73
C LYS A 375 -27.19 8.79 23.13
N LEU A 376 -26.35 9.68 22.58
CA LEU A 376 -26.42 11.12 22.83
C LEU A 376 -27.52 11.83 22.01
N GLY A 377 -28.11 11.15 21.01
CA GLY A 377 -29.11 11.71 20.10
C GLY A 377 -28.56 12.88 19.25
N MET A 378 -27.29 12.84 18.90
CA MET A 378 -26.61 13.90 18.15
C MET A 378 -26.54 13.59 16.65
N ASP A 379 -26.41 14.64 15.82
CA ASP A 379 -26.06 14.48 14.41
C ASP A 379 -24.63 13.95 14.25
N PRO A 380 -24.41 12.89 13.44
CA PRO A 380 -23.09 12.25 13.30
C PRO A 380 -21.98 13.17 12.81
N ILE A 381 -22.26 14.08 11.89
CA ILE A 381 -21.26 15.05 11.40
C ILE A 381 -21.06 16.17 12.41
N ALA A 382 -22.11 16.66 13.06
CA ALA A 382 -21.97 17.69 14.08
C ALA A 382 -21.10 17.21 15.27
N PHE A 383 -21.26 15.96 15.70
CA PHE A 383 -20.41 15.34 16.72
C PHE A 383 -18.94 15.31 16.27
N ARG A 384 -18.67 14.87 15.04
CA ARG A 384 -17.31 14.79 14.47
C ARG A 384 -16.68 16.17 14.32
N LEU A 385 -17.43 17.17 13.84
CA LEU A 385 -16.96 18.56 13.72
C LEU A 385 -16.59 19.18 15.07
N LYS A 386 -17.38 18.86 16.12
CA LYS A 386 -17.12 19.32 17.49
C LYS A 386 -15.79 18.81 18.03
N ASN A 387 -15.48 17.55 17.77
CA ASN A 387 -14.29 16.86 18.28
C ASN A 387 -13.16 16.71 17.25
N ALA A 388 -13.25 17.34 16.09
CA ALA A 388 -12.24 17.21 15.03
C ALA A 388 -10.91 17.84 15.43
N VAL A 389 -9.81 17.13 15.14
CA VAL A 389 -8.47 17.75 15.19
C VAL A 389 -8.37 18.89 14.19
N ARG A 390 -7.58 19.89 14.55
CA ARG A 390 -7.31 21.10 13.77
C ARG A 390 -5.82 21.38 13.73
N GLU A 391 -5.42 22.36 12.96
CA GLU A 391 -4.08 22.91 13.04
C GLU A 391 -3.76 23.31 14.49
N GLY A 392 -2.58 22.87 14.98
CA GLY A 392 -2.14 23.08 16.35
C GLY A 392 -2.65 22.09 17.38
N THR A 393 -3.59 21.20 17.05
CA THR A 393 -4.03 20.15 17.98
C THR A 393 -2.86 19.21 18.30
N GLU A 394 -2.59 19.03 19.59
CA GLU A 394 -1.68 18.03 20.11
C GLU A 394 -2.42 16.70 20.29
N SER A 395 -1.95 15.66 19.64
CA SER A 395 -2.55 14.33 19.67
C SER A 395 -1.51 13.26 20.00
N HIS A 396 -1.95 12.02 20.21
CA HIS A 396 -1.05 10.87 20.34
C HIS A 396 -0.14 10.65 19.11
N ASN A 397 -0.37 11.35 18.00
CA ASN A 397 0.48 11.37 16.81
C ASN A 397 1.41 12.60 16.71
N GLY A 398 1.40 13.46 17.73
CA GLY A 398 2.09 14.74 17.75
C GLY A 398 1.19 15.92 17.35
N ILE A 399 1.79 17.08 17.10
CA ILE A 399 1.07 18.30 16.77
C ILE A 399 0.73 18.33 15.28
N PHE A 400 -0.55 18.48 14.94
CA PHE A 400 -1.00 18.63 13.57
C PHE A 400 -0.65 20.03 13.02
N ARG A 401 -0.05 20.05 11.83
CA ARG A 401 0.04 21.25 11.00
C ARG A 401 -1.27 21.45 10.26
N LYS A 402 -1.34 22.39 9.31
CA LYS A 402 -2.51 22.62 8.48
C LYS A 402 -3.00 21.32 7.84
N ILE A 403 -4.27 20.98 8.05
CA ILE A 403 -4.95 19.75 7.61
C ILE A 403 -6.38 20.08 7.17
N GLY A 404 -6.99 19.23 6.34
CA GLY A 404 -8.32 19.44 5.74
C GLY A 404 -9.42 18.54 6.29
N LEU A 405 -9.36 18.08 7.54
CA LEU A 405 -10.42 17.22 8.12
C LEU A 405 -11.74 17.99 8.27
N VAL A 406 -11.69 19.21 8.78
CA VAL A 406 -12.90 20.02 8.98
C VAL A 406 -13.56 20.31 7.65
N GLU A 407 -12.79 20.68 6.65
CA GLU A 407 -13.27 20.95 5.29
C GLU A 407 -13.87 19.68 4.64
N CYS A 408 -13.31 18.50 4.91
CA CYS A 408 -13.89 17.23 4.47
C CYS A 408 -15.24 16.94 5.16
N LEU A 409 -15.35 17.18 6.47
CA LEU A 409 -16.60 17.01 7.22
C LEU A 409 -17.69 18.00 6.76
N GLU A 410 -17.33 19.26 6.53
CA GLU A 410 -18.25 20.28 6.03
C GLU A 410 -18.71 19.96 4.60
N ALA A 411 -17.81 19.52 3.71
CA ALA A 411 -18.16 19.10 2.37
C ALA A 411 -19.10 17.87 2.38
N ALA A 412 -18.86 16.91 3.27
CA ALA A 412 -19.73 15.77 3.49
C ALA A 412 -21.14 16.21 3.96
N GLN A 413 -21.21 17.12 4.94
CA GLN A 413 -22.46 17.67 5.47
C GLN A 413 -23.27 18.43 4.41
N GLN A 414 -22.59 19.12 3.53
CA GLN A 414 -23.21 19.92 2.45
C GLN A 414 -23.64 19.06 1.25
N SER A 415 -23.19 17.83 1.15
CA SER A 415 -23.49 16.94 0.02
C SER A 415 -24.99 16.66 -0.10
N GLU A 416 -25.47 16.47 -1.33
CA GLU A 416 -26.83 16.02 -1.58
C GLU A 416 -27.10 14.63 -1.01
N HIS A 417 -26.05 13.78 -0.93
CA HIS A 417 -26.13 12.47 -0.30
C HIS A 417 -26.57 12.58 1.16
N TYR A 418 -25.88 13.37 1.96
CA TYR A 418 -26.17 13.51 3.40
C TYR A 418 -27.56 14.08 3.69
N LYS A 419 -28.06 14.95 2.83
CA LYS A 419 -29.39 15.59 2.96
C LYS A 419 -30.55 14.74 2.51
N THR A 420 -30.30 13.67 1.72
CA THR A 420 -31.35 12.82 1.17
C THR A 420 -32.00 12.00 2.30
N PRO A 421 -33.34 11.98 2.45
CA PRO A 421 -34.01 11.19 3.47
C PRO A 421 -33.92 9.68 3.17
N LEU A 422 -33.85 8.88 4.24
CA LEU A 422 -33.86 7.41 4.16
C LEU A 422 -35.27 6.86 4.21
N LYS A 423 -35.45 5.64 3.66
CA LYS A 423 -36.70 4.84 3.73
C LYS A 423 -36.56 3.76 4.81
N ALA A 424 -37.62 3.01 5.04
CA ALA A 424 -37.60 1.83 5.90
C ALA A 424 -36.54 0.81 5.41
N ASN A 425 -35.90 0.13 6.34
CA ASN A 425 -34.80 -0.84 6.11
C ASN A 425 -33.53 -0.24 5.47
N GLN A 426 -33.44 1.10 5.43
CA GLN A 426 -32.23 1.82 4.97
C GLN A 426 -31.53 2.44 6.16
N GLY A 427 -30.21 2.40 6.13
CA GLY A 427 -29.34 3.04 7.13
C GLY A 427 -28.25 3.86 6.46
N ARG A 428 -27.88 4.96 7.11
CA ARG A 428 -26.74 5.81 6.74
C ARG A 428 -25.70 5.80 7.84
N ALA A 429 -24.42 5.76 7.47
CA ALA A 429 -23.32 6.06 8.37
C ALA A 429 -22.31 7.00 7.73
N VAL A 430 -21.60 7.72 8.60
CA VAL A 430 -20.47 8.60 8.25
C VAL A 430 -19.25 8.09 8.99
N SER A 431 -18.12 7.97 8.32
CA SER A 431 -16.87 7.56 8.94
C SER A 431 -15.73 8.49 8.52
N ALA A 432 -14.87 8.84 9.48
CA ALA A 432 -13.67 9.64 9.27
C ALA A 432 -12.41 8.77 9.36
N GLY A 433 -11.48 8.92 8.41
CA GLY A 433 -10.23 8.18 8.36
C GLY A 433 -9.01 9.07 8.24
N PHE A 434 -7.88 8.55 8.67
CA PHE A 434 -6.59 9.22 8.69
C PHE A 434 -5.50 8.32 8.10
N TRP A 435 -4.63 8.92 7.28
CA TRP A 435 -3.39 8.29 6.86
C TRP A 435 -2.21 9.25 7.00
N HIS A 436 -1.16 8.80 7.68
CA HIS A 436 -0.01 9.63 8.05
C HIS A 436 0.91 10.01 6.88
N ASN A 437 0.71 9.44 5.69
CA ASN A 437 1.59 9.49 4.52
C ASN A 437 3.04 9.07 4.81
N GLY A 438 3.56 8.22 3.95
CA GLY A 438 4.88 7.62 4.14
C GLY A 438 6.02 8.58 3.85
N ALA A 439 7.20 8.16 4.29
CA ALA A 439 8.49 8.84 4.09
C ALA A 439 9.44 8.03 3.21
N GLY A 440 10.67 8.49 3.14
CA GLY A 440 11.82 7.76 2.64
C GLY A 440 12.49 8.37 1.42
N VAL A 441 13.51 7.68 0.96
CA VAL A 441 14.43 8.15 -0.08
C VAL A 441 13.76 8.20 -1.44
N SER A 442 13.98 9.29 -2.17
CA SER A 442 13.60 9.45 -3.57
C SER A 442 14.69 10.17 -4.35
N SER A 443 14.85 9.79 -5.62
CA SER A 443 15.78 10.42 -6.55
C SER A 443 15.11 10.67 -7.88
N ALA A 444 15.45 11.79 -8.52
CA ALA A 444 15.04 12.14 -9.86
C ALA A 444 16.22 12.67 -10.67
N SER A 445 16.22 12.38 -11.96
CA SER A 445 17.18 12.90 -12.93
C SER A 445 16.41 13.41 -14.14
N LEU A 446 16.66 14.65 -14.54
CA LEU A 446 16.00 15.33 -15.65
C LEU A 446 17.01 15.69 -16.72
N HIS A 447 16.74 15.34 -17.96
CA HIS A 447 17.59 15.67 -19.11
C HIS A 447 16.78 16.44 -20.15
N MET A 448 17.40 17.47 -20.72
CA MET A 448 16.82 18.25 -21.80
C MET A 448 17.39 17.81 -23.15
N ASN A 449 16.50 17.57 -24.12
CA ASN A 449 16.87 17.32 -25.49
C ASN A 449 17.08 18.64 -26.26
N SER A 450 17.81 18.60 -27.37
CA SER A 450 18.12 19.79 -28.17
C SER A 450 16.89 20.47 -28.80
N ASP A 451 15.76 19.78 -28.89
CA ASP A 451 14.49 20.31 -29.38
C ASP A 451 13.63 20.95 -28.26
N GLY A 452 14.12 20.93 -27.00
CA GLY A 452 13.44 21.49 -25.84
C GLY A 452 12.50 20.50 -25.13
N THR A 453 12.43 19.23 -25.56
CA THR A 453 11.72 18.20 -24.82
C THR A 453 12.54 17.74 -23.61
N ALA A 454 11.85 17.20 -22.60
CA ALA A 454 12.44 16.80 -21.34
C ALA A 454 12.22 15.31 -21.04
N GLU A 455 13.21 14.64 -20.44
CA GLU A 455 13.13 13.25 -20.03
C GLU A 455 13.40 13.15 -18.53
N LEU A 456 12.35 12.82 -17.76
CA LEU A 456 12.40 12.65 -16.31
C LEU A 456 12.53 11.16 -15.97
N ALA A 457 13.65 10.77 -15.39
CA ALA A 457 13.91 9.42 -14.88
C ALA A 457 13.77 9.38 -13.34
N THR A 458 12.99 8.44 -12.82
CA THR A 458 12.82 8.21 -11.37
C THR A 458 12.96 6.75 -11.00
N GLY A 459 13.35 6.47 -9.74
CA GLY A 459 13.39 5.13 -9.17
C GLY A 459 12.08 4.67 -8.53
N SER A 460 10.95 5.35 -8.80
CA SER A 460 9.65 5.03 -8.20
C SER A 460 8.73 4.35 -9.21
N VAL A 461 8.28 3.14 -8.88
CA VAL A 461 7.35 2.37 -9.72
C VAL A 461 5.99 3.07 -9.80
N ASP A 462 5.41 3.13 -11.00
CA ASP A 462 4.09 3.70 -11.22
C ASP A 462 2.99 2.66 -11.02
N LEU A 463 2.12 2.89 -10.03
CA LEU A 463 0.96 2.04 -9.72
C LEU A 463 -0.38 2.72 -10.06
N SER A 464 -0.39 4.05 -10.12
CA SER A 464 -1.63 4.83 -10.07
C SER A 464 -1.67 6.02 -11.02
N GLY A 465 -0.70 6.13 -11.94
CA GLY A 465 -0.52 7.29 -12.81
C GLY A 465 0.40 8.35 -12.22
N THR A 466 1.33 7.97 -11.37
CA THR A 466 2.35 8.92 -10.85
C THR A 466 3.27 9.44 -11.96
N ARG A 467 3.51 8.69 -13.03
CA ARG A 467 4.30 9.17 -14.19
C ARG A 467 3.72 10.46 -14.78
N ILE A 468 2.41 10.49 -15.06
CA ILE A 468 1.78 11.70 -15.61
C ILE A 468 1.79 12.84 -14.60
N ALA A 469 1.56 12.58 -13.33
CA ALA A 469 1.59 13.61 -12.28
C ALA A 469 3.00 14.21 -12.13
N LEU A 470 4.06 13.39 -12.17
CA LEU A 470 5.45 13.85 -12.15
C LEU A 470 5.80 14.65 -13.41
N ALA A 471 5.32 14.24 -14.59
CA ALA A 471 5.48 14.99 -15.82
C ALA A 471 4.78 16.36 -15.76
N MET A 472 3.58 16.44 -15.15
CA MET A 472 2.86 17.70 -14.91
C MET A 472 3.65 18.63 -13.98
N MET A 473 4.20 18.12 -12.88
CA MET A 473 5.01 18.92 -11.95
C MET A 473 6.28 19.45 -12.63
N THR A 474 6.95 18.62 -13.42
CA THR A 474 8.13 19.01 -14.21
C THR A 474 7.77 20.06 -15.28
N ALA A 475 6.68 19.85 -16.01
CA ALA A 475 6.20 20.77 -17.02
C ALA A 475 5.81 22.13 -16.46
N GLU A 476 5.19 22.16 -15.25
CA GLU A 476 4.87 23.39 -14.52
C GLU A 476 6.11 24.20 -14.14
N GLU A 477 7.18 23.55 -13.66
CA GLU A 477 8.43 24.23 -13.30
C GLU A 477 9.18 24.72 -14.54
N LEU A 478 9.21 23.92 -15.61
CA LEU A 478 9.87 24.29 -16.87
C LEU A 478 9.05 25.31 -17.70
N GLY A 479 7.74 25.40 -17.49
CA GLY A 479 6.84 26.23 -18.30
C GLY A 479 6.64 25.71 -19.74
N ILE A 480 6.69 24.39 -19.93
CA ILE A 480 6.49 23.71 -21.23
C ILE A 480 5.25 22.82 -21.21
N PRO A 481 4.64 22.48 -22.36
CA PRO A 481 3.52 21.55 -22.40
C PRO A 481 3.85 20.18 -21.80
N VAL A 482 2.90 19.56 -21.11
CA VAL A 482 3.07 18.20 -20.53
C VAL A 482 3.48 17.16 -21.58
N SER A 483 2.98 17.31 -22.83
CA SER A 483 3.32 16.42 -23.95
C SER A 483 4.80 16.45 -24.35
N GLN A 484 5.55 17.45 -23.89
CA GLN A 484 7.00 17.56 -24.11
C GLN A 484 7.81 16.95 -22.97
N VAL A 485 7.17 16.41 -21.94
CA VAL A 485 7.85 15.76 -20.82
C VAL A 485 7.57 14.24 -20.83
N SER A 486 8.61 13.45 -21.06
CA SER A 486 8.58 11.99 -20.92
C SER A 486 8.99 11.62 -19.48
N SER A 487 8.16 10.88 -18.76
CA SER A 487 8.49 10.38 -17.41
C SER A 487 8.64 8.86 -17.44
N ILE A 488 9.81 8.36 -17.07
CA ILE A 488 10.17 6.95 -17.11
C ILE A 488 10.50 6.40 -15.71
N VAL A 489 10.18 5.13 -15.49
CA VAL A 489 10.65 4.36 -14.32
C VAL A 489 11.96 3.68 -14.71
N ALA A 490 13.07 4.20 -14.21
CA ALA A 490 14.40 3.72 -14.52
C ALA A 490 14.81 2.53 -13.64
N ASP A 491 15.73 1.71 -14.11
CA ASP A 491 16.26 0.57 -13.35
C ASP A 491 17.30 0.98 -12.26
N THR A 492 17.74 0.01 -11.46
CA THR A 492 18.64 0.26 -10.32
C THR A 492 20.05 0.69 -10.70
N SER A 493 20.43 0.64 -11.99
CA SER A 493 21.74 1.10 -12.48
C SER A 493 21.70 2.48 -13.15
N SER A 494 20.48 3.02 -13.43
CA SER A 494 20.29 4.19 -14.28
C SER A 494 19.88 5.45 -13.52
N VAL A 495 19.42 5.33 -12.27
CA VAL A 495 18.98 6.45 -11.42
C VAL A 495 19.37 6.19 -9.97
N GLY A 496 19.36 7.22 -9.13
CA GLY A 496 19.61 7.10 -7.68
C GLY A 496 18.51 6.31 -6.97
N TYR A 497 18.78 5.89 -5.73
CA TYR A 497 17.91 5.05 -4.92
C TYR A 497 16.49 5.62 -4.81
N GLY A 498 15.50 4.76 -5.02
CA GLY A 498 14.08 5.02 -4.82
C GLY A 498 13.46 4.00 -3.86
N GLY A 499 12.71 4.48 -2.88
CA GLY A 499 11.95 3.59 -1.99
C GLY A 499 10.73 2.98 -2.68
N ASN A 500 10.02 2.09 -1.97
CA ASN A 500 8.76 1.49 -2.46
C ASN A 500 7.70 2.55 -2.78
N SER A 501 6.93 2.32 -3.84
CA SER A 501 5.66 3.02 -4.08
C SER A 501 4.60 2.45 -3.14
N ALA A 502 4.57 2.95 -1.91
CA ALA A 502 3.72 2.51 -0.79
C ALA A 502 3.57 3.66 0.21
N GLY A 503 2.62 3.55 1.15
CA GLY A 503 2.44 4.56 2.20
C GLY A 503 1.97 5.92 1.69
N SER A 504 1.48 6.00 0.46
CA SER A 504 1.06 7.24 -0.22
C SER A 504 2.18 8.28 -0.37
N ARG A 505 3.45 7.83 -0.39
CA ARG A 505 4.63 8.71 -0.38
C ARG A 505 5.04 9.23 -1.77
N THR A 506 4.69 8.51 -2.85
CA THR A 506 5.34 8.72 -4.15
C THR A 506 5.15 10.14 -4.68
N ILE A 507 3.92 10.66 -4.69
CA ILE A 507 3.66 12.00 -5.20
C ILE A 507 4.32 13.09 -4.32
N ASN A 508 4.43 12.86 -3.01
CA ASN A 508 5.10 13.77 -2.10
C ASN A 508 6.63 13.68 -2.29
N ALA A 509 7.23 12.53 -2.00
CA ALA A 509 8.69 12.40 -1.96
C ALA A 509 9.35 12.44 -3.35
N THR A 510 8.81 11.69 -4.33
CA THR A 510 9.36 11.69 -5.70
C THR A 510 8.94 12.94 -6.46
N GLY A 511 7.73 13.48 -6.19
CA GLY A 511 7.29 14.77 -6.73
C GLY A 511 8.22 15.90 -6.32
N GLN A 512 8.60 15.99 -5.03
CA GLN A 512 9.58 16.96 -4.59
C GLN A 512 10.93 16.79 -5.30
N ALA A 513 11.38 15.53 -5.48
CA ALA A 513 12.66 15.30 -6.20
C ALA A 513 12.58 15.75 -7.66
N ALA A 514 11.45 15.54 -8.34
CA ALA A 514 11.21 15.99 -9.71
C ALA A 514 11.18 17.51 -9.81
N VAL A 515 10.50 18.18 -8.88
CA VAL A 515 10.43 19.65 -8.80
C VAL A 515 11.81 20.27 -8.63
N GLU A 516 12.60 19.78 -7.67
CA GLU A 516 13.92 20.33 -7.42
C GLU A 516 14.93 20.05 -8.54
N ALA A 517 14.83 18.87 -9.19
CA ALA A 517 15.61 18.58 -10.40
C ALA A 517 15.23 19.51 -11.56
N SER A 518 13.94 19.88 -11.69
CA SER A 518 13.46 20.83 -12.69
C SER A 518 13.96 22.26 -12.41
N ARG A 519 13.98 22.66 -11.15
CA ARG A 519 14.52 23.97 -10.73
C ARG A 519 16.01 24.09 -11.01
N ASP A 520 16.78 23.01 -10.80
CA ASP A 520 18.19 22.96 -11.17
C ASP A 520 18.37 23.18 -12.69
N VAL A 521 17.54 22.51 -13.52
CA VAL A 521 17.53 22.72 -14.98
C VAL A 521 17.19 24.16 -15.34
N VAL A 522 16.16 24.76 -14.75
CA VAL A 522 15.77 26.16 -14.97
C VAL A 522 16.93 27.09 -14.64
N GLU A 523 17.61 26.89 -13.52
CA GLU A 523 18.75 27.73 -13.15
C GLU A 523 19.92 27.62 -14.13
N GLN A 524 20.23 26.42 -14.61
CA GLN A 524 21.22 26.21 -15.68
C GLN A 524 20.81 26.95 -16.97
N MET A 525 19.55 26.92 -17.37
CA MET A 525 19.03 27.63 -18.56
C MET A 525 19.15 29.14 -18.39
N LYS A 526 18.82 29.69 -17.22
CA LYS A 526 19.02 31.11 -16.91
C LYS A 526 20.49 31.52 -17.04
N GLN A 527 21.41 30.72 -16.53
CA GLN A 527 22.86 30.95 -16.65
C GLN A 527 23.32 30.93 -18.10
N ARG A 528 22.79 30.02 -18.94
CA ARG A 528 23.10 29.98 -20.39
C ARG A 528 22.61 31.24 -21.10
N ALA A 529 21.39 31.66 -20.85
CA ALA A 529 20.79 32.87 -21.41
C ALA A 529 21.57 34.12 -20.93
N ALA A 530 21.91 34.23 -19.65
CA ALA A 530 22.70 35.31 -19.08
C ALA A 530 24.06 35.44 -19.75
N SER A 531 24.75 34.31 -19.98
CA SER A 531 26.03 34.27 -20.69
C SER A 531 25.88 34.74 -22.14
N GLY A 532 24.81 34.34 -22.84
CA GLY A 532 24.52 34.79 -24.19
C GLY A 532 24.24 36.30 -24.30
N TRP A 533 23.61 36.86 -23.29
CA TRP A 533 23.31 38.30 -23.18
C TRP A 533 24.40 39.13 -22.52
N ASN A 534 25.47 38.49 -22.04
CA ASN A 534 26.57 39.11 -21.30
C ASN A 534 26.09 39.89 -20.04
N VAL A 535 25.15 39.27 -19.29
CA VAL A 535 24.61 39.78 -18.03
C VAL A 535 24.84 38.76 -16.91
N VAL A 536 24.62 39.14 -15.65
CA VAL A 536 24.62 38.19 -14.53
C VAL A 536 23.30 37.45 -14.42
N SER A 537 23.29 36.21 -13.90
CA SER A 537 22.14 35.34 -13.82
C SER A 537 20.95 36.01 -13.05
N ASP A 538 21.24 36.83 -12.03
CA ASP A 538 20.23 37.54 -11.25
C ASP A 538 19.40 38.57 -12.07
N GLN A 539 19.89 38.97 -13.25
CA GLN A 539 19.21 39.86 -14.18
C GLN A 539 18.33 39.08 -15.19
N VAL A 540 18.23 37.76 -15.02
CA VAL A 540 17.41 36.88 -15.87
C VAL A 540 16.30 36.30 -15.02
N SER A 541 15.03 36.59 -15.36
CA SER A 541 13.87 35.90 -14.80
C SER A 541 13.50 34.68 -15.65
N TRP A 542 12.70 33.77 -15.08
CA TRP A 542 12.10 32.63 -15.77
C TRP A 542 10.59 32.83 -15.84
N GLU A 543 10.04 32.96 -17.02
CA GLU A 543 8.63 33.27 -17.22
C GLU A 543 8.08 32.48 -18.40
N GLU A 544 7.03 31.66 -18.16
CA GLU A 544 6.30 30.89 -19.19
C GLU A 544 7.23 30.11 -20.13
N GLY A 545 8.18 29.36 -19.59
CA GLY A 545 9.11 28.53 -20.37
C GLY A 545 10.15 29.30 -21.17
N ALA A 546 10.49 30.50 -20.71
CA ALA A 546 11.53 31.32 -21.33
C ALA A 546 12.40 32.03 -20.28
N ALA A 547 13.69 32.15 -20.56
CA ALA A 547 14.55 33.10 -19.90
C ALA A 547 14.23 34.51 -20.42
N VAL A 548 14.12 35.49 -19.52
CA VAL A 548 13.80 36.88 -19.85
C VAL A 548 14.87 37.81 -19.27
N ASN A 549 15.52 38.60 -20.15
CA ASN A 549 16.42 39.65 -19.73
C ASN A 549 15.62 40.82 -19.14
N GLN A 550 15.74 41.04 -17.82
CA GLN A 550 14.95 42.05 -17.11
C GLN A 550 15.23 43.49 -17.55
N ALA A 551 16.38 43.76 -18.15
CA ALA A 551 16.76 45.08 -18.63
C ALA A 551 16.24 45.39 -20.03
N THR A 552 16.24 44.41 -20.93
CA THR A 552 15.87 44.58 -22.34
C THR A 552 14.52 44.01 -22.73
N GLY A 553 13.97 43.09 -21.92
CA GLY A 553 12.76 42.32 -22.25
C GLY A 553 13.00 41.22 -23.30
N GLU A 554 14.23 40.97 -23.71
CA GLU A 554 14.59 39.90 -24.65
C GLU A 554 14.29 38.54 -24.02
N ARG A 555 13.77 37.61 -24.84
CA ARG A 555 13.35 36.27 -24.38
C ARG A 555 14.07 35.18 -25.18
N LEU A 556 14.43 34.11 -24.48
CA LEU A 556 14.89 32.85 -25.09
C LEU A 556 14.05 31.70 -24.52
N SER A 557 13.35 31.00 -25.40
CA SER A 557 12.56 29.82 -25.05
C SER A 557 13.45 28.63 -24.66
N VAL A 558 12.86 27.65 -23.94
CA VAL A 558 13.53 26.37 -23.62
C VAL A 558 14.17 25.77 -24.86
N ALA A 559 13.45 25.69 -25.99
CA ALA A 559 13.95 25.09 -27.21
C ALA A 559 15.13 25.86 -27.84
N GLU A 560 15.15 27.20 -27.75
CA GLU A 560 16.26 28.01 -28.24
C GLU A 560 17.52 27.85 -27.38
N ILE A 561 17.37 27.80 -26.05
CA ILE A 561 18.47 27.56 -25.12
C ILE A 561 19.04 26.15 -25.32
N CYS A 562 18.20 25.12 -25.40
CA CYS A 562 18.62 23.74 -25.59
C CYS A 562 19.34 23.52 -26.93
N ARG A 563 18.89 24.19 -28.01
CA ARG A 563 19.52 24.10 -29.33
C ARG A 563 20.96 24.62 -29.36
N THR A 564 21.27 25.59 -28.50
CA THR A 564 22.59 26.18 -28.39
C THR A 564 23.46 25.59 -27.29
N ALA A 565 22.98 24.54 -26.60
CA ALA A 565 23.59 23.95 -25.42
C ALA A 565 25.05 23.53 -25.66
N ASP A 566 25.36 22.88 -26.79
CA ASP A 566 26.72 22.42 -27.14
C ASP A 566 27.72 23.54 -27.14
N GLY A 567 27.35 24.73 -27.63
CA GLY A 567 28.22 25.93 -27.69
C GLY A 567 28.28 26.74 -26.38
N THR A 568 27.37 26.47 -25.44
CA THR A 568 27.17 27.27 -24.22
C THR A 568 27.52 26.51 -22.94
N GLY A 569 28.12 25.32 -23.01
CA GLY A 569 28.63 24.54 -21.88
C GLY A 569 28.17 23.10 -21.82
N GLY A 570 27.61 22.56 -22.92
CA GLY A 570 27.21 21.15 -23.07
C GLY A 570 25.79 20.86 -22.66
N PRO A 571 25.40 19.58 -22.59
CA PRO A 571 24.03 19.13 -22.29
C PRO A 571 23.48 19.74 -20.99
N ILE A 572 22.19 20.03 -20.95
CA ILE A 572 21.48 20.56 -19.78
C ILE A 572 20.78 19.40 -19.08
N GLY A 573 21.03 19.26 -17.78
CA GLY A 573 20.38 18.23 -16.98
C GLY A 573 20.49 18.51 -15.50
N GLY A 574 19.43 18.19 -14.76
CA GLY A 574 19.32 18.36 -13.32
C GLY A 574 19.12 17.04 -12.60
N ARG A 575 19.50 17.00 -11.34
CA ARG A 575 19.27 15.83 -10.47
C ARG A 575 19.02 16.26 -9.04
N TYR A 576 18.17 15.49 -8.37
CA TYR A 576 17.94 15.71 -6.94
C TYR A 576 17.65 14.40 -6.22
N SER A 577 18.13 14.29 -5.01
CA SER A 577 17.90 13.15 -4.13
C SER A 577 17.69 13.65 -2.71
N HIS A 578 16.70 13.10 -2.02
CA HIS A 578 16.42 13.44 -0.64
C HIS A 578 15.76 12.28 0.12
N SER A 579 15.66 12.45 1.44
CA SER A 579 14.85 11.57 2.29
C SER A 579 13.71 12.39 2.89
N ALA A 580 12.50 12.15 2.41
CA ALA A 580 11.30 12.76 2.97
C ALA A 580 11.02 12.22 4.38
N VAL A 581 10.50 13.08 5.26
CA VAL A 581 10.12 12.73 6.63
C VAL A 581 8.65 12.28 6.67
N ALA A 582 8.34 11.23 7.44
CA ALA A 582 6.98 10.73 7.61
C ALA A 582 6.09 11.72 8.38
N GLY A 583 4.80 11.73 8.05
CA GLY A 583 3.82 12.53 8.78
C GLY A 583 3.80 14.03 8.44
N LEU A 584 4.60 14.46 7.47
CA LEU A 584 4.64 15.85 7.02
C LEU A 584 3.55 16.17 5.99
N GLY A 585 2.30 15.86 6.25
CA GLY A 585 1.19 16.12 5.34
C GLY A 585 0.20 14.98 5.30
N PRO A 586 -0.35 14.60 6.48
CA PRO A 586 -1.33 13.53 6.56
C PRO A 586 -2.56 13.85 5.70
N SER A 587 -3.24 12.79 5.24
CA SER A 587 -4.50 12.89 4.52
C SER A 587 -5.64 12.45 5.41
N PHE A 588 -6.77 13.16 5.32
CA PHE A 588 -8.03 12.78 5.94
C PHE A 588 -9.06 12.46 4.87
N ALA A 589 -9.93 11.51 5.16
CA ALA A 589 -11.06 11.14 4.33
C ALA A 589 -12.31 11.02 5.18
N VAL A 590 -13.46 11.41 4.62
CA VAL A 590 -14.78 11.28 5.24
C VAL A 590 -15.71 10.63 4.23
N HIS A 591 -16.25 9.45 4.58
CA HIS A 591 -17.12 8.72 3.67
C HIS A 591 -18.54 8.65 4.22
N ILE A 592 -19.51 8.66 3.32
CA ILE A 592 -20.94 8.47 3.61
C ILE A 592 -21.39 7.23 2.85
N CYS A 593 -22.05 6.32 3.53
CA CYS A 593 -22.67 5.12 2.96
C CYS A 593 -24.14 5.07 3.29
N ASP A 594 -24.99 4.83 2.28
CA ASP A 594 -26.38 4.40 2.44
C ASP A 594 -26.51 2.94 2.03
N ALA A 595 -27.00 2.10 2.93
CA ALA A 595 -27.26 0.70 2.68
C ALA A 595 -28.74 0.36 2.92
N GLU A 596 -29.25 -0.61 2.16
CA GLU A 596 -30.55 -1.23 2.38
C GLU A 596 -30.35 -2.71 2.74
N VAL A 597 -31.05 -3.17 3.75
CA VAL A 597 -31.00 -4.56 4.22
C VAL A 597 -32.36 -5.23 4.02
N ASP A 598 -32.35 -6.36 3.32
CA ASP A 598 -33.53 -7.24 3.26
C ASP A 598 -33.64 -8.01 4.59
N PRO A 599 -34.69 -7.76 5.39
CA PRO A 599 -34.83 -8.38 6.71
C PRO A 599 -35.07 -9.89 6.69
N ASP A 600 -35.55 -10.43 5.57
CA ASP A 600 -35.86 -11.86 5.44
C ASP A 600 -34.62 -12.69 5.05
N THR A 601 -33.63 -12.08 4.38
CA THR A 601 -32.48 -12.78 3.84
C THR A 601 -31.13 -12.29 4.40
N GLY A 602 -31.14 -11.13 5.05
CA GLY A 602 -29.92 -10.46 5.49
C GLY A 602 -29.09 -9.86 4.32
N LYS A 603 -29.61 -9.84 3.09
CA LYS A 603 -28.91 -9.28 1.93
C LYS A 603 -28.75 -7.78 2.08
N VAL A 604 -27.52 -7.32 1.93
CA VAL A 604 -27.15 -5.89 1.94
C VAL A 604 -26.99 -5.39 0.52
N SER A 605 -27.53 -4.20 0.25
CA SER A 605 -27.35 -3.48 -1.01
C SER A 605 -26.83 -2.07 -0.71
N ILE A 606 -25.70 -1.68 -1.28
CA ILE A 606 -25.19 -0.31 -1.16
C ILE A 606 -25.95 0.56 -2.16
N LEU A 607 -26.70 1.53 -1.66
CA LEU A 607 -27.59 2.39 -2.47
C LEU A 607 -26.87 3.61 -3.02
N ARG A 608 -26.04 4.24 -2.17
CA ARG A 608 -25.28 5.43 -2.49
C ARG A 608 -23.99 5.47 -1.67
N TYR A 609 -22.93 5.96 -2.27
CA TYR A 609 -21.65 6.09 -1.61
C TYR A 609 -20.94 7.37 -2.03
N THR A 610 -20.50 8.18 -1.05
CA THR A 610 -19.75 9.42 -1.30
C THR A 610 -18.42 9.35 -0.54
N ALA A 611 -17.33 9.56 -1.25
CA ALA A 611 -15.98 9.64 -0.72
C ALA A 611 -15.49 11.09 -0.78
N VAL A 612 -15.22 11.70 0.36
CA VAL A 612 -14.62 13.04 0.49
C VAL A 612 -13.19 12.86 0.98
N GLN A 613 -12.22 13.54 0.37
CA GLN A 613 -10.82 13.43 0.80
C GLN A 613 -10.05 14.72 0.58
N ASP A 614 -9.19 15.08 1.55
CA ASP A 614 -8.17 16.11 1.41
C ASP A 614 -6.98 15.57 0.59
N ALA A 615 -6.79 16.12 -0.60
CA ALA A 615 -5.70 15.78 -1.52
C ALA A 615 -4.52 16.78 -1.45
N GLY A 616 -4.61 17.80 -0.58
CA GLY A 616 -3.72 18.93 -0.69
C GLY A 616 -3.97 19.69 -1.98
N THR A 617 -3.00 19.71 -2.89
CA THR A 617 -3.20 20.14 -4.28
C THR A 617 -3.36 18.92 -5.17
N ALA A 618 -4.47 18.79 -5.87
CA ALA A 618 -4.75 17.69 -6.78
C ALA A 618 -3.98 17.89 -8.11
N ILE A 619 -2.83 17.24 -8.26
CA ILE A 619 -1.98 17.42 -9.46
C ILE A 619 -2.69 16.97 -10.72
N HIS A 620 -3.21 15.73 -10.75
CA HIS A 620 -3.98 15.17 -11.84
C HIS A 620 -5.33 14.70 -11.31
N ARG A 621 -6.39 15.45 -11.59
CA ARG A 621 -7.71 15.24 -10.95
C ARG A 621 -8.29 13.86 -11.19
N ASP A 622 -8.27 13.35 -12.45
CA ASP A 622 -8.81 12.00 -12.74
C ASP A 622 -8.08 10.90 -11.98
N ALA A 623 -6.75 11.04 -11.80
CA ALA A 623 -5.99 10.08 -11.03
C ALA A 623 -6.34 10.12 -9.53
N VAL A 624 -6.59 11.31 -8.97
CA VAL A 624 -7.04 11.48 -7.57
C VAL A 624 -8.43 10.85 -7.39
N GLU A 625 -9.40 11.22 -8.22
CA GLU A 625 -10.76 10.68 -8.20
C GLU A 625 -10.77 9.15 -8.36
N GLY A 626 -9.96 8.61 -9.30
CA GLY A 626 -9.80 7.18 -9.50
C GLY A 626 -9.18 6.46 -8.30
N GLN A 627 -8.25 7.09 -7.56
CA GLN A 627 -7.74 6.54 -6.30
C GLN A 627 -8.79 6.54 -5.20
N MET A 628 -9.61 7.59 -5.11
CA MET A 628 -10.71 7.68 -4.14
C MET A 628 -11.77 6.59 -4.40
N GLN A 629 -12.21 6.45 -5.65
CA GLN A 629 -13.16 5.40 -6.06
C GLN A 629 -12.59 4.00 -5.81
N GLY A 630 -11.37 3.73 -6.28
CA GLY A 630 -10.75 2.42 -6.13
C GLY A 630 -10.45 2.04 -4.66
N GLY A 631 -10.16 3.01 -3.80
CA GLY A 631 -9.99 2.77 -2.37
C GLY A 631 -11.32 2.48 -1.67
N ALA A 632 -12.37 3.25 -1.99
CA ALA A 632 -13.72 3.01 -1.49
C ALA A 632 -14.22 1.61 -1.88
N VAL A 633 -14.09 1.21 -3.14
CA VAL A 633 -14.51 -0.11 -3.63
C VAL A 633 -13.79 -1.25 -2.91
N GLN A 634 -12.49 -1.15 -2.70
CA GLN A 634 -11.74 -2.17 -1.95
C GLN A 634 -12.21 -2.28 -0.50
N GLY A 635 -12.41 -1.16 0.18
CA GLY A 635 -12.90 -1.18 1.55
C GLY A 635 -14.36 -1.67 1.67
N ILE A 636 -15.22 -1.37 0.70
CA ILE A 636 -16.58 -1.91 0.62
C ILE A 636 -16.52 -3.44 0.42
N GLY A 637 -15.68 -3.94 -0.48
CA GLY A 637 -15.49 -5.38 -0.68
C GLY A 637 -15.08 -6.11 0.60
N TRP A 638 -14.13 -5.52 1.33
CA TRP A 638 -13.71 -6.04 2.64
C TRP A 638 -14.85 -6.01 3.67
N ALA A 639 -15.66 -4.96 3.68
CA ALA A 639 -16.81 -4.88 4.58
C ALA A 639 -17.93 -5.87 4.26
N MET A 640 -18.08 -6.28 2.99
CA MET A 640 -19.26 -7.01 2.50
C MET A 640 -19.02 -8.49 2.26
N ASN A 641 -17.90 -8.88 1.62
CA ASN A 641 -17.75 -10.20 1.02
C ASN A 641 -16.38 -10.86 1.19
N GLU A 642 -15.32 -10.06 1.39
CA GLU A 642 -13.95 -10.57 1.29
C GLU A 642 -13.48 -11.15 2.62
N GLU A 643 -13.13 -12.44 2.61
CA GLU A 643 -12.49 -13.14 3.72
C GLU A 643 -11.75 -14.37 3.22
N PHE A 644 -10.63 -14.72 3.88
CA PHE A 644 -10.00 -16.03 3.73
C PHE A 644 -10.70 -17.02 4.64
N VAL A 645 -11.09 -18.16 4.07
CA VAL A 645 -11.68 -19.28 4.79
C VAL A 645 -10.62 -20.37 4.94
N TYR A 646 -10.39 -20.81 6.17
CA TYR A 646 -9.44 -21.88 6.49
C TYR A 646 -10.19 -23.06 7.11
N ASP A 647 -9.78 -24.28 6.77
CA ASP A 647 -10.23 -25.50 7.45
C ASP A 647 -9.56 -25.68 8.84
N ASP A 648 -9.96 -26.71 9.57
CA ASP A 648 -9.41 -27.03 10.91
C ASP A 648 -7.91 -27.37 10.89
N ARG A 649 -7.35 -27.66 9.71
CA ARG A 649 -5.92 -27.97 9.53
C ARG A 649 -5.12 -26.76 9.06
N GLY A 650 -5.78 -25.60 8.91
CA GLY A 650 -5.18 -24.36 8.46
C GLY A 650 -4.96 -24.28 6.94
N ALA A 651 -5.61 -25.14 6.15
CA ALA A 651 -5.60 -25.05 4.71
C ALA A 651 -6.64 -24.03 4.23
N ILE A 652 -6.26 -23.16 3.27
CA ILE A 652 -7.17 -22.20 2.68
C ILE A 652 -8.14 -22.90 1.72
N GLU A 653 -9.45 -22.68 1.89
CA GLU A 653 -10.50 -23.30 1.10
C GLU A 653 -10.91 -22.48 -0.13
N ASN A 654 -10.66 -21.17 -0.12
CA ASN A 654 -11.06 -20.24 -1.19
C ASN A 654 -9.87 -19.52 -1.87
N PRO A 655 -8.88 -20.25 -2.46
CA PRO A 655 -7.63 -19.70 -2.97
C PRO A 655 -7.74 -19.10 -4.39
N GLY A 656 -8.81 -18.39 -4.69
CA GLY A 656 -9.02 -17.80 -6.03
C GLY A 656 -10.26 -16.93 -6.14
N PHE A 657 -10.37 -16.17 -7.25
CA PHE A 657 -11.47 -15.25 -7.49
C PHE A 657 -12.83 -15.94 -7.79
N LEU A 658 -12.88 -17.26 -7.85
CA LEU A 658 -14.16 -17.98 -7.94
C LEU A 658 -14.89 -17.92 -6.61
N ASP A 659 -14.19 -18.14 -5.51
CA ASP A 659 -14.74 -18.29 -4.17
C ASP A 659 -14.39 -17.09 -3.25
N TYR A 660 -13.26 -16.45 -3.45
CA TYR A 660 -12.92 -15.16 -2.83
C TYR A 660 -13.54 -14.02 -3.63
N ARG A 661 -14.64 -13.46 -3.13
CA ARG A 661 -15.48 -12.51 -3.88
C ARG A 661 -15.04 -11.07 -3.70
N VAL A 662 -14.35 -10.52 -4.70
CA VAL A 662 -14.22 -9.06 -4.87
C VAL A 662 -15.51 -8.48 -5.45
N PRO A 663 -15.89 -7.22 -5.14
CA PRO A 663 -17.08 -6.59 -5.70
C PRO A 663 -17.05 -6.54 -7.24
N LEU A 664 -18.19 -6.84 -7.84
CA LEU A 664 -18.43 -6.65 -9.27
C LEU A 664 -19.01 -5.24 -9.53
N ALA A 665 -18.94 -4.77 -10.76
CA ALA A 665 -19.51 -3.48 -11.14
C ALA A 665 -21.03 -3.39 -10.91
N SER A 666 -21.72 -4.54 -10.91
CA SER A 666 -23.17 -4.64 -10.61
C SER A 666 -23.51 -4.57 -9.12
N ASP A 667 -22.53 -4.75 -8.23
CA ASP A 667 -22.75 -4.83 -6.79
C ASP A 667 -22.71 -3.45 -6.12
N LEU A 668 -22.23 -2.44 -6.83
CA LEU A 668 -21.96 -1.13 -6.28
C LEU A 668 -22.60 -0.01 -7.11
N PRO A 669 -23.07 1.07 -6.47
CA PRO A 669 -23.41 2.30 -7.18
C PRO A 669 -22.15 3.00 -7.71
N MET A 670 -22.33 4.02 -8.55
CA MET A 670 -21.26 4.96 -8.84
C MET A 670 -20.80 5.64 -7.56
N ILE A 671 -19.50 5.58 -7.29
CA ILE A 671 -18.89 6.25 -6.13
C ILE A 671 -18.73 7.73 -6.46
N GLU A 672 -19.46 8.57 -5.74
CA GLU A 672 -19.32 10.02 -5.81
C GLU A 672 -18.03 10.45 -5.09
N THR A 673 -17.23 11.32 -5.73
CA THR A 673 -15.99 11.82 -5.16
C THR A 673 -16.04 13.33 -4.97
N ILE A 674 -15.64 13.80 -3.78
CA ILE A 674 -15.51 15.23 -3.47
C ILE A 674 -14.04 15.46 -3.05
N VAL A 675 -13.28 16.10 -3.94
CA VAL A 675 -11.88 16.43 -3.68
C VAL A 675 -11.79 17.74 -2.92
N VAL A 676 -11.30 17.69 -1.69
CA VAL A 676 -10.96 18.85 -0.88
C VAL A 676 -9.48 19.16 -1.07
N GLU A 677 -9.16 20.45 -1.22
CA GLU A 677 -7.80 20.91 -1.46
C GLU A 677 -7.34 21.85 -0.36
N VAL A 678 -6.67 21.30 0.66
CA VAL A 678 -5.96 22.07 1.71
C VAL A 678 -4.47 21.87 1.50
N PRO A 679 -3.76 22.81 0.82
CA PRO A 679 -2.37 22.63 0.43
C PRO A 679 -1.45 22.30 1.61
N ASN A 680 -0.56 21.33 1.42
CA ASN A 680 0.50 21.01 2.36
C ASN A 680 1.64 22.03 2.24
N GLU A 681 1.86 22.81 3.27
CA GLU A 681 2.86 23.88 3.29
C GLU A 681 4.32 23.39 3.19
N LEU A 682 4.54 22.11 3.45
CA LEU A 682 5.87 21.47 3.44
C LEU A 682 6.26 20.89 2.08
N HIS A 683 5.35 20.96 1.09
CA HIS A 683 5.62 20.49 -0.26
C HIS A 683 5.57 21.66 -1.26
N PRO A 684 6.52 21.77 -2.23
CA PRO A 684 6.57 22.87 -3.18
C PRO A 684 5.24 23.13 -3.91
N HIS A 685 4.52 22.09 -4.27
CA HIS A 685 3.21 22.17 -4.94
C HIS A 685 2.04 21.84 -4.01
N GLY A 686 2.24 21.77 -2.70
CA GLY A 686 1.15 21.60 -1.73
C GLY A 686 0.49 20.21 -1.71
N VAL A 687 1.08 19.16 -2.27
CA VAL A 687 0.43 17.85 -2.39
C VAL A 687 0.31 17.10 -1.06
N ARG A 688 -0.71 16.24 -0.99
CA ARG A 688 -0.85 15.14 -0.02
C ARG A 688 -0.97 13.82 -0.77
N GLY A 689 -0.61 12.74 -0.10
CA GLY A 689 -0.80 11.41 -0.67
C GLY A 689 -2.29 11.02 -0.68
N VAL A 690 -2.76 10.48 -1.79
CA VAL A 690 -4.18 10.09 -1.96
C VAL A 690 -4.38 8.58 -2.13
N GLY A 691 -3.29 7.81 -2.05
CA GLY A 691 -3.35 6.39 -2.39
C GLY A 691 -4.05 5.52 -1.35
N GLU A 692 -3.89 5.80 -0.06
CA GLU A 692 -4.31 4.89 1.02
C GLU A 692 -5.47 5.42 1.86
N ALA A 693 -5.58 6.72 2.07
CA ALA A 693 -6.67 7.29 2.85
C ALA A 693 -8.09 6.82 2.45
N PRO A 694 -8.42 6.60 1.15
CA PRO A 694 -9.79 6.29 0.76
C PRO A 694 -10.25 4.85 1.05
N ILE A 695 -9.38 3.93 1.47
CA ILE A 695 -9.79 2.59 1.94
C ILE A 695 -10.13 2.57 3.43
N ILE A 696 -9.75 3.62 4.18
CA ILE A 696 -9.80 3.60 5.64
C ILE A 696 -11.23 3.73 6.18
N PRO A 697 -12.07 4.69 5.74
CA PRO A 697 -13.42 4.83 6.24
C PRO A 697 -14.41 3.73 5.83
N PRO A 698 -14.30 3.05 4.66
CA PRO A 698 -15.38 2.20 4.15
C PRO A 698 -15.83 1.06 5.05
N LEU A 699 -14.92 0.37 5.78
CA LEU A 699 -15.31 -0.70 6.67
C LEU A 699 -16.33 -0.19 7.71
N ALA A 700 -16.03 0.94 8.35
CA ALA A 700 -16.89 1.56 9.34
C ALA A 700 -18.17 2.15 8.71
N ALA A 701 -18.04 2.83 7.56
CA ALA A 701 -19.18 3.43 6.88
C ALA A 701 -20.22 2.37 6.45
N VAL A 702 -19.76 1.24 5.91
CA VAL A 702 -20.65 0.15 5.49
C VAL A 702 -21.25 -0.58 6.71
N ALA A 703 -20.41 -1.03 7.66
CA ALA A 703 -20.88 -1.72 8.84
C ALA A 703 -21.82 -0.84 9.68
N GLY A 704 -21.53 0.45 9.78
CA GLY A 704 -22.39 1.44 10.43
C GLY A 704 -23.73 1.63 9.72
N ALA A 705 -23.73 1.73 8.37
CA ALA A 705 -24.97 1.84 7.59
C ALA A 705 -25.85 0.59 7.73
N VAL A 706 -25.25 -0.60 7.69
CA VAL A 706 -25.96 -1.87 7.96
C VAL A 706 -26.52 -1.88 9.38
N SER A 707 -25.70 -1.52 10.38
CA SER A 707 -26.14 -1.44 11.78
C SER A 707 -27.35 -0.54 11.96
N ASN A 708 -27.34 0.63 11.33
CA ASN A 708 -28.42 1.62 11.40
C ASN A 708 -29.68 1.17 10.65
N ALA A 709 -29.52 0.36 9.57
CA ALA A 709 -30.66 -0.23 8.85
C ALA A 709 -31.38 -1.29 9.68
N ILE A 710 -30.66 -2.14 10.43
CA ILE A 710 -31.22 -3.25 11.22
C ILE A 710 -31.43 -2.90 12.71
N GLY A 711 -30.81 -1.81 13.20
CA GLY A 711 -30.85 -1.37 14.60
C GLY A 711 -30.12 -2.34 15.55
N VAL A 712 -29.04 -2.95 15.08
CA VAL A 712 -28.11 -3.81 15.85
C VAL A 712 -26.69 -3.49 15.41
N ARG A 713 -25.78 -3.25 16.35
CA ARG A 713 -24.38 -2.94 16.01
C ARG A 713 -23.66 -4.16 15.43
N ILE A 714 -23.17 -4.04 14.19
CA ILE A 714 -22.31 -5.02 13.57
C ILE A 714 -20.88 -4.81 14.05
N THR A 715 -20.29 -5.82 14.65
CA THR A 715 -18.93 -5.80 15.22
C THR A 715 -17.99 -6.80 14.56
N GLU A 716 -18.49 -7.59 13.62
CA GLU A 716 -17.72 -8.55 12.84
C GLU A 716 -17.95 -8.34 11.34
N THR A 717 -16.87 -8.25 10.56
CA THR A 717 -16.91 -8.21 9.09
C THR A 717 -16.45 -9.55 8.49
N PRO A 718 -16.84 -9.87 7.25
CA PRO A 718 -17.73 -9.12 6.36
C PRO A 718 -19.20 -9.19 6.80
N CYS A 719 -20.00 -8.18 6.40
CA CYS A 719 -21.44 -8.12 6.57
C CYS A 719 -22.15 -9.07 5.58
N SER A 720 -21.75 -10.34 5.58
CA SER A 720 -22.34 -11.34 4.69
C SER A 720 -23.80 -11.64 5.08
N PRO A 721 -24.67 -12.03 4.13
CA PRO A 721 -26.09 -12.25 4.42
C PRO A 721 -26.35 -13.17 5.62
N PRO A 722 -25.64 -14.31 5.81
CA PRO A 722 -25.84 -15.14 6.99
C PRO A 722 -25.53 -14.43 8.32
N LYS A 723 -24.45 -13.63 8.37
CA LYS A 723 -24.06 -12.89 9.59
C LYS A 723 -25.07 -11.78 9.90
N VAL A 724 -25.51 -11.03 8.88
CA VAL A 724 -26.52 -9.97 9.03
C VAL A 724 -27.88 -10.55 9.44
N LEU A 725 -28.30 -11.65 8.83
CA LEU A 725 -29.57 -12.34 9.21
C LEU A 725 -29.50 -12.84 10.65
N ALA A 726 -28.39 -13.43 11.08
CA ALA A 726 -28.20 -13.85 12.46
C ALA A 726 -28.30 -12.68 13.45
N ALA A 727 -27.73 -11.51 13.12
CA ALA A 727 -27.83 -10.30 13.94
C ALA A 727 -29.29 -9.79 14.03
N ILE A 728 -30.04 -9.81 12.93
CA ILE A 728 -31.48 -9.46 12.93
C ILE A 728 -32.29 -10.41 13.85
N GLN A 729 -32.02 -11.71 13.76
CA GLN A 729 -32.72 -12.72 14.56
C GLN A 729 -32.41 -12.65 16.07
N GLN A 730 -31.22 -12.17 16.44
CA GLN A 730 -30.87 -11.97 17.85
C GLN A 730 -31.57 -10.76 18.49
N LYS A 731 -32.04 -9.80 17.69
CA LYS A 731 -32.81 -8.64 18.16
C LYS A 731 -34.26 -8.97 18.54
N GLY A 732 -34.84 -9.94 17.88
CA GLY A 732 -36.26 -10.38 18.09
C GLY A 732 -36.36 -11.38 19.18
#